data_50f4390bd8554132fea376c2062fd6bf
#
_entry.id   50f4390bd8554132fea376c2062fd6bf
#
_cell.length_a   1.000
_cell.length_b   1.000
_cell.length_c   1.000
_cell.angle_alpha   90.00
_cell.angle_beta   90.00
_cell.angle_gamma   90.00
#
_symmetry.space_group_name_H-M   'P 1'
#
loop_
_entity.id
_entity.type
_entity.pdbx_description
1 polymer ?
#
loop_
_entity_poly.entity_id
_entity_poly.type
_entity_poly.pdbx_seq_one_letter_code
_entity_poly.pdbx_strand_id
1 'polypeptide(L)'
;MKRLLLSSIAVFALAIPAQAAECPTVTVADPMGVAAGAFPQQYDLAEFEAAANCTLTFQENPAIGDLNARIRGNPALPPLAERLPSEPLVVAPYNEIGRYGGTFDVLSNATEAGTSDFLSVRHVNLVRYSDDLQTVVPNIAKSWEWNDDYTQLTFTLRKGHKWSDGAPFTAEDVKYWYDNLALNPDVMAKAKDYVLVAGKRMDIVVIDPQTVQFNLPAPKPGLIAHFATSFAQGFQPKHFLGKWDPKLNPDADSMAQAAGFENGLAVISAYYGNSDWTDTPSPLLSKPDEVASLPADVVPTLESHITVTDTTEGRHLVANPYFHMVDTAGNQLPYISEQDEVYINENEVRILKLVNAEVDYKEQSLQLASAPLLMENQEKGDYTIDLRPEITISTFAFNVTSEDPGKRAVFGDVRFRQAMSVAINREEINQVAYFGLGEGKQYIGFSPPPKFVDPKWVQHFAQYDPALANSLLDEIGMVDTDGDGFRELPNGDKIVLNLQFSIQGIPGPVVELVGQHWSEVGVQTAIKEVTPDEFRSAQSSNQLDVTIWRKGQPLAIVLGNNELWVPPYSDYFGIRTGMLWAEWVDSDGASGVEPPEYVKQLIADINAFQSSPAGTAESDALGARLVENMVGNLLFIGVVQAPAPIYHRNALKNFRSFTTHSYEYYRAYPYRGMQWFLDDES
;
A
#
# COMPACT_ATOMS: atom_id res chain seq x y z
N MET A 1 -58.14 -75.21 -21.39
CA MET A 1 -58.15 -73.77 -21.12
C MET A 1 -57.35 -73.54 -19.80
N LYS A 2 -56.11 -73.17 -19.92
CA LYS A 2 -55.26 -72.79 -18.75
C LYS A 2 -54.88 -71.31 -18.92
N ARG A 3 -55.31 -70.43 -17.99
CA ARG A 3 -54.95 -69.03 -17.93
C ARG A 3 -53.65 -68.93 -17.22
N LEU A 4 -52.62 -68.34 -17.88
CA LEU A 4 -51.41 -67.88 -17.27
C LEU A 4 -51.62 -66.49 -16.62
N LEU A 5 -51.39 -66.36 -15.33
CA LEU A 5 -51.29 -65.06 -14.66
C LEU A 5 -49.85 -64.61 -14.78
N LEU A 6 -49.58 -63.46 -15.42
CA LEU A 6 -48.33 -62.77 -15.37
C LEU A 6 -48.35 -61.82 -14.15
N SER A 7 -47.47 -62.11 -13.15
CA SER A 7 -47.22 -61.22 -12.03
C SER A 7 -46.12 -60.21 -12.44
N SER A 8 -46.48 -58.94 -12.55
CA SER A 8 -45.52 -57.83 -12.74
C SER A 8 -44.87 -57.50 -11.42
N ILE A 9 -43.58 -57.77 -11.28
CA ILE A 9 -42.76 -57.31 -10.16
C ILE A 9 -42.33 -55.87 -10.48
N ALA A 10 -42.88 -54.88 -9.74
CA ALA A 10 -42.39 -53.49 -9.76
C ALA A 10 -41.10 -53.42 -8.89
N VAL A 11 -39.98 -53.24 -9.52
CA VAL A 11 -38.71 -52.90 -8.84
C VAL A 11 -38.77 -51.42 -8.46
N PHE A 12 -39.01 -51.15 -7.17
CA PHE A 12 -38.77 -49.80 -6.61
C PHE A 12 -37.25 -49.59 -6.48
N ALA A 13 -36.65 -48.84 -7.36
CA ALA A 13 -35.31 -48.29 -7.17
C ALA A 13 -35.36 -47.28 -6.02
N LEU A 14 -34.93 -47.66 -4.85
CA LEU A 14 -34.59 -46.72 -3.78
C LEU A 14 -33.43 -45.84 -4.28
N ALA A 15 -33.71 -44.59 -4.64
CA ALA A 15 -32.71 -43.58 -4.84
C ALA A 15 -32.06 -43.33 -3.45
N ILE A 16 -30.89 -43.90 -3.20
CA ILE A 16 -30.02 -43.51 -2.09
C ILE A 16 -29.61 -42.06 -2.40
N PRO A 17 -29.89 -41.09 -1.53
CA PRO A 17 -29.34 -39.76 -1.73
C PRO A 17 -27.82 -39.91 -1.79
N ALA A 18 -27.20 -39.50 -2.89
CA ALA A 18 -25.75 -39.41 -2.98
C ALA A 18 -25.32 -38.46 -1.88
N GLN A 19 -24.66 -38.99 -0.87
CA GLN A 19 -24.00 -38.17 0.16
C GLN A 19 -22.94 -37.37 -0.59
N ALA A 20 -23.04 -36.04 -0.53
CA ALA A 20 -22.01 -35.18 -1.13
C ALA A 20 -20.65 -35.64 -0.59
N ALA A 21 -19.71 -35.87 -1.50
CA ALA A 21 -18.35 -36.24 -1.09
C ALA A 21 -17.74 -35.10 -0.27
N GLU A 22 -16.95 -35.43 0.75
CA GLU A 22 -16.14 -34.43 1.45
C GLU A 22 -15.23 -33.73 0.43
N CYS A 23 -15.09 -32.42 0.57
CA CYS A 23 -14.23 -31.65 -0.31
C CYS A 23 -12.76 -32.01 -0.10
N PRO A 24 -11.95 -32.13 -1.18
CA PRO A 24 -10.53 -32.32 -1.04
C PRO A 24 -9.88 -31.06 -0.44
N THR A 25 -8.86 -31.24 0.39
CA THR A 25 -8.09 -30.14 0.99
C THR A 25 -7.08 -29.60 -0.01
N VAL A 26 -7.54 -28.73 -0.90
CA VAL A 26 -6.73 -28.12 -1.96
C VAL A 26 -5.83 -27.02 -1.39
N THR A 27 -4.55 -27.07 -1.77
CA THR A 27 -3.58 -26.00 -1.49
C THR A 27 -2.89 -25.57 -2.78
N VAL A 28 -2.14 -24.47 -2.75
CA VAL A 28 -1.32 -24.04 -3.91
C VAL A 28 -0.21 -25.08 -4.18
N ALA A 29 0.36 -25.65 -3.14
CA ALA A 29 1.41 -26.67 -3.26
C ALA A 29 0.86 -28.02 -3.78
N ASP A 30 -0.37 -28.38 -3.43
CA ASP A 30 -1.05 -29.59 -3.88
C ASP A 30 -2.51 -29.30 -4.27
N PRO A 31 -2.80 -29.15 -5.57
CA PRO A 31 -4.16 -28.89 -6.04
C PRO A 31 -5.07 -30.13 -6.01
N MET A 32 -4.61 -31.30 -5.57
CA MET A 32 -5.39 -32.54 -5.45
C MET A 32 -6.16 -32.93 -6.72
N GLY A 33 -5.68 -32.49 -7.88
CA GLY A 33 -6.34 -32.71 -9.19
C GLY A 33 -7.55 -31.80 -9.45
N VAL A 34 -7.88 -30.88 -8.58
CA VAL A 34 -8.91 -29.85 -8.77
C VAL A 34 -8.41 -28.80 -9.77
N ALA A 35 -9.24 -28.43 -10.74
CA ALA A 35 -8.89 -27.39 -11.71
C ALA A 35 -8.69 -26.05 -11.00
N ALA A 36 -7.73 -25.25 -11.50
CA ALA A 36 -7.55 -23.89 -11.01
C ALA A 36 -8.81 -23.04 -11.27
N GLY A 37 -9.09 -22.12 -10.36
CA GLY A 37 -10.16 -21.13 -10.55
C GLY A 37 -9.87 -20.12 -11.66
N ALA A 38 -10.82 -19.26 -11.94
CA ALA A 38 -10.68 -18.17 -12.89
C ALA A 38 -9.56 -17.20 -12.51
N PHE A 39 -9.25 -17.14 -11.21
CA PHE A 39 -8.19 -16.30 -10.66
C PHE A 39 -7.18 -17.11 -9.84
N PRO A 40 -5.91 -16.69 -9.80
CA PRO A 40 -4.88 -17.39 -9.04
C PRO A 40 -5.23 -17.52 -7.55
N GLN A 41 -5.05 -18.72 -6.99
CA GLN A 41 -5.14 -19.02 -5.56
C GLN A 41 -6.54 -18.81 -4.92
N GLN A 42 -7.57 -18.57 -5.71
CA GLN A 42 -8.91 -18.33 -5.19
C GLN A 42 -9.99 -18.80 -6.14
N TYR A 43 -11.18 -19.03 -5.58
CA TYR A 43 -12.36 -19.48 -6.29
C TYR A 43 -13.60 -18.73 -5.78
N ASP A 44 -14.61 -18.56 -6.62
CA ASP A 44 -15.96 -18.41 -6.10
C ASP A 44 -16.44 -19.75 -5.53
N LEU A 45 -17.33 -19.73 -4.52
CA LEU A 45 -17.81 -20.95 -3.87
C LEU A 45 -18.35 -21.99 -4.87
N ALA A 46 -19.25 -21.56 -5.75
CA ALA A 46 -19.85 -22.44 -6.75
C ALA A 46 -18.82 -23.00 -7.75
N GLU A 47 -17.81 -22.22 -8.10
CA GLU A 47 -16.69 -22.64 -8.94
C GLU A 47 -15.87 -23.75 -8.26
N PHE A 48 -15.52 -23.54 -6.99
CA PHE A 48 -14.77 -24.54 -6.21
C PHE A 48 -15.56 -25.84 -6.06
N GLU A 49 -16.82 -25.78 -5.62
CA GLU A 49 -17.67 -26.95 -5.45
C GLU A 49 -17.86 -27.74 -6.74
N ALA A 50 -18.01 -27.03 -7.87
CA ALA A 50 -18.10 -27.68 -9.18
C ALA A 50 -16.78 -28.33 -9.61
N ALA A 51 -15.65 -27.64 -9.44
CA ALA A 51 -14.33 -28.16 -9.81
C ALA A 51 -13.91 -29.36 -8.94
N ALA A 52 -14.22 -29.31 -7.65
CA ALA A 52 -13.90 -30.34 -6.67
C ALA A 52 -14.98 -31.46 -6.59
N ASN A 53 -16.12 -31.29 -7.24
CA ASN A 53 -17.29 -32.17 -7.18
C ASN A 53 -17.72 -32.49 -5.73
N CYS A 54 -17.88 -31.48 -4.90
CA CYS A 54 -18.21 -31.56 -3.49
C CYS A 54 -19.13 -30.43 -3.05
N THR A 55 -19.56 -30.44 -1.79
CA THR A 55 -20.22 -29.28 -1.14
C THR A 55 -19.44 -28.93 0.11
N LEU A 56 -19.01 -27.66 0.20
CA LEU A 56 -18.17 -27.19 1.29
C LEU A 56 -18.98 -27.01 2.57
N THR A 57 -18.48 -27.56 3.68
CA THR A 57 -19.06 -27.39 5.01
C THR A 57 -18.22 -26.39 5.79
N PHE A 58 -18.85 -25.33 6.29
CA PHE A 58 -18.14 -24.26 6.96
C PHE A 58 -17.88 -24.55 8.44
N GLN A 59 -16.69 -24.17 8.90
CA GLN A 59 -16.22 -24.24 10.27
C GLN A 59 -15.65 -22.89 10.69
N GLU A 60 -15.65 -22.64 12.00
CA GLU A 60 -15.17 -21.40 12.59
C GLU A 60 -14.14 -21.63 13.68
N ASN A 61 -13.39 -20.58 14.02
CA ASN A 61 -12.51 -20.59 15.19
C ASN A 61 -13.31 -20.88 16.45
N PRO A 62 -12.97 -21.95 17.22
CA PRO A 62 -13.70 -22.29 18.45
C PRO A 62 -13.72 -21.19 19.50
N ALA A 63 -12.73 -20.29 19.52
CA ALA A 63 -12.63 -19.18 20.44
C ALA A 63 -13.37 -17.91 19.97
N ILE A 64 -13.99 -17.92 18.77
CA ILE A 64 -14.51 -16.70 18.15
C ILE A 64 -15.57 -15.98 19.00
N GLY A 65 -16.34 -16.70 19.78
CA GLY A 65 -17.33 -16.12 20.71
C GLY A 65 -16.68 -15.30 21.83
N ASP A 66 -15.61 -15.83 22.41
CA ASP A 66 -14.84 -15.16 23.45
C ASP A 66 -14.07 -13.94 22.90
N LEU A 67 -13.52 -14.07 21.69
CA LEU A 67 -12.85 -12.97 20.97
C LEU A 67 -13.84 -11.84 20.68
N ASN A 68 -15.04 -12.16 20.15
CA ASN A 68 -16.08 -11.18 19.90
C ASN A 68 -16.54 -10.45 21.17
N ALA A 69 -16.59 -11.13 22.31
CA ALA A 69 -16.98 -10.49 23.57
C ALA A 69 -15.99 -9.40 24.05
N ARG A 70 -14.79 -9.37 23.51
CA ARG A 70 -13.78 -8.32 23.76
C ARG A 70 -13.99 -7.06 22.92
N ILE A 71 -14.80 -7.13 21.86
CA ILE A 71 -15.09 -5.99 20.99
C ILE A 71 -16.27 -5.22 21.58
N ARG A 72 -15.99 -4.08 22.20
CA ARG A 72 -17.03 -3.26 22.82
C ARG A 72 -18.03 -2.75 21.76
N GLY A 73 -19.30 -2.98 22.02
CA GLY A 73 -20.40 -2.61 21.12
C GLY A 73 -20.89 -3.75 20.24
N ASN A 74 -20.14 -4.85 20.10
CA ASN A 74 -20.59 -5.99 19.31
C ASN A 74 -21.69 -6.80 20.03
N PRO A 75 -22.74 -7.26 19.30
CA PRO A 75 -23.74 -8.18 19.82
C PRO A 75 -23.18 -9.61 19.97
N ALA A 76 -23.94 -10.46 20.65
CA ALA A 76 -23.68 -11.91 20.64
C ALA A 76 -23.77 -12.45 19.21
N LEU A 77 -22.88 -13.40 18.88
CA LEU A 77 -22.78 -13.94 17.53
C LEU A 77 -23.96 -14.84 17.17
N PRO A 78 -24.58 -14.66 16.01
CA PRO A 78 -25.46 -15.65 15.41
C PRO A 78 -24.65 -16.85 14.88
N PRO A 79 -25.32 -17.96 14.48
CA PRO A 79 -24.63 -19.07 13.83
C PRO A 79 -23.76 -18.65 12.62
N LEU A 80 -22.67 -19.39 12.38
CA LEU A 80 -21.72 -19.08 11.29
C LEU A 80 -22.38 -18.89 9.93
N ALA A 81 -23.36 -19.74 9.60
CA ALA A 81 -24.10 -19.65 8.33
C ALA A 81 -24.87 -18.33 8.14
N GLU A 82 -25.17 -17.62 9.21
CA GLU A 82 -25.78 -16.29 9.17
C GLU A 82 -24.74 -15.16 9.15
N ARG A 83 -23.47 -15.45 9.45
CA ARG A 83 -22.39 -14.48 9.49
C ARG A 83 -21.63 -14.38 8.18
N LEU A 84 -21.39 -15.51 7.53
CA LEU A 84 -20.74 -15.56 6.21
C LEU A 84 -21.67 -14.99 5.12
N PRO A 85 -21.11 -14.37 4.07
CA PRO A 85 -21.88 -14.11 2.85
C PRO A 85 -22.37 -15.45 2.26
N SER A 86 -23.45 -15.41 1.47
CA SER A 86 -23.99 -16.61 0.81
C SER A 86 -23.00 -17.26 -0.16
N GLU A 87 -22.03 -16.49 -0.63
CA GLU A 87 -20.93 -16.92 -1.51
C GLU A 87 -19.61 -16.36 -0.95
N PRO A 88 -19.04 -16.97 0.10
CA PRO A 88 -17.74 -16.58 0.62
C PRO A 88 -16.65 -16.76 -0.46
N LEU A 89 -15.58 -15.97 -0.34
CA LEU A 89 -14.39 -16.17 -1.16
C LEU A 89 -13.64 -17.40 -0.65
N VAL A 90 -13.43 -18.40 -1.52
CA VAL A 90 -12.66 -19.60 -1.19
C VAL A 90 -11.20 -19.36 -1.57
N VAL A 91 -10.29 -19.48 -0.60
CA VAL A 91 -8.85 -19.29 -0.77
C VAL A 91 -8.12 -20.62 -0.60
N ALA A 92 -7.27 -20.98 -1.56
CA ALA A 92 -6.35 -22.12 -1.41
C ALA A 92 -5.13 -21.65 -0.59
N PRO A 93 -4.89 -22.19 0.62
CA PRO A 93 -3.68 -21.88 1.37
C PRO A 93 -2.42 -22.29 0.61
N TYR A 94 -1.27 -21.66 0.92
CA TYR A 94 -0.05 -21.93 0.13
C TYR A 94 0.42 -23.36 0.26
N ASN A 95 0.61 -23.87 1.50
CA ASN A 95 1.24 -25.16 1.72
C ASN A 95 0.28 -26.17 2.36
N GLU A 96 -0.51 -25.76 3.34
CA GLU A 96 -1.37 -26.62 4.13
C GLU A 96 -2.57 -25.90 4.72
N ILE A 97 -3.61 -26.65 5.09
CA ILE A 97 -4.74 -26.13 5.87
C ILE A 97 -4.23 -25.77 7.26
N GLY A 98 -4.50 -24.55 7.68
CA GLY A 98 -4.00 -24.04 8.95
C GLY A 98 -4.80 -24.49 10.17
N ARG A 99 -4.33 -24.08 11.34
CA ARG A 99 -4.96 -24.31 12.64
C ARG A 99 -5.35 -22.99 13.27
N TYR A 100 -6.50 -22.96 13.92
CA TYR A 100 -6.93 -21.78 14.67
C TYR A 100 -6.14 -21.61 15.96
N GLY A 101 -5.87 -20.38 16.30
CA GLY A 101 -5.27 -19.99 17.57
C GLY A 101 -4.05 -19.09 17.42
N GLY A 102 -3.37 -18.90 18.53
CA GLY A 102 -2.15 -18.11 18.62
C GLY A 102 -2.35 -16.60 18.58
N THR A 103 -1.32 -15.92 19.04
CA THR A 103 -1.15 -14.46 18.93
C THR A 103 0.02 -14.22 18.00
N PHE A 104 -0.18 -13.38 17.00
CA PHE A 104 0.82 -12.97 16.04
C PHE A 104 1.53 -11.71 16.55
N ASP A 105 2.75 -11.88 17.01
CA ASP A 105 3.55 -10.84 17.64
C ASP A 105 4.38 -10.07 16.63
N VAL A 106 4.19 -8.75 16.58
CA VAL A 106 5.00 -7.84 15.76
C VAL A 106 5.46 -6.63 16.56
N LEU A 107 6.34 -5.83 15.97
CA LEU A 107 6.78 -4.58 16.56
C LEU A 107 6.89 -3.47 15.52
N SER A 108 6.71 -2.24 15.98
CA SER A 108 6.74 -1.04 15.16
C SER A 108 7.60 0.02 15.85
N ASN A 109 8.08 0.99 15.07
CA ASN A 109 8.91 2.08 15.59
C ASN A 109 8.12 3.38 15.87
N ALA A 110 6.84 3.40 15.55
CA ALA A 110 5.95 4.52 15.78
C ALA A 110 4.49 4.05 15.85
N THR A 111 3.62 4.90 16.38
CA THR A 111 2.17 4.66 16.46
C THR A 111 1.46 4.83 15.12
N GLU A 112 2.16 5.34 14.10
CA GLU A 112 1.61 5.55 12.76
C GLU A 112 1.34 4.21 12.06
N ALA A 113 0.19 4.10 11.42
CA ALA A 113 -0.21 2.92 10.65
C ALA A 113 0.82 2.51 9.58
N GLY A 114 1.46 3.48 8.93
CA GLY A 114 2.48 3.25 7.90
C GLY A 114 3.76 2.56 8.38
N THR A 115 3.97 2.40 9.68
CA THR A 115 5.10 1.67 10.26
C THR A 115 4.74 0.28 10.74
N SER A 116 3.45 -0.08 10.70
CA SER A 116 2.90 -1.33 11.19
C SER A 116 2.92 -2.43 10.13
N ASP A 117 3.38 -3.62 10.50
CA ASP A 117 3.24 -4.82 9.66
C ASP A 117 1.79 -5.37 9.68
N PHE A 118 0.96 -5.03 10.67
CA PHE A 118 -0.44 -5.44 10.77
C PHE A 118 -1.31 -4.93 9.63
N LEU A 119 -1.08 -3.72 9.16
CA LEU A 119 -1.85 -3.15 8.09
C LEU A 119 -1.83 -4.07 6.86
N SER A 120 -0.65 -4.58 6.54
CA SER A 120 -0.45 -5.50 5.42
C SER A 120 -1.18 -6.84 5.58
N VAL A 121 -1.32 -7.32 6.83
CA VAL A 121 -1.89 -8.65 7.13
C VAL A 121 -3.41 -8.61 7.17
N ARG A 122 -4.01 -7.53 7.67
CA ARG A 122 -5.48 -7.44 7.92
C ARG A 122 -6.26 -6.74 6.83
N HIS A 123 -5.63 -5.83 6.07
CA HIS A 123 -6.31 -4.91 5.15
C HIS A 123 -7.05 -5.61 4.01
N VAL A 124 -8.18 -5.02 3.61
CA VAL A 124 -8.99 -5.47 2.46
C VAL A 124 -9.50 -4.27 1.66
N ASN A 125 -9.60 -4.46 0.33
CA ASN A 125 -10.17 -3.52 -0.62
C ASN A 125 -11.29 -4.18 -1.46
N LEU A 126 -12.00 -3.41 -2.29
CA LEU A 126 -13.04 -3.94 -3.18
C LEU A 126 -12.50 -5.07 -4.06
N VAL A 127 -11.31 -4.86 -4.62
CA VAL A 127 -10.54 -5.85 -5.38
C VAL A 127 -9.11 -5.86 -4.86
N ARG A 128 -8.28 -6.80 -5.30
CA ARG A 128 -6.85 -6.83 -4.99
C ARG A 128 -6.04 -7.23 -6.21
N TYR A 129 -4.73 -7.11 -6.15
CA TYR A 129 -3.85 -7.76 -7.12
C TYR A 129 -3.57 -9.22 -6.73
N SER A 130 -3.34 -10.05 -7.74
CA SER A 130 -2.69 -11.36 -7.58
C SER A 130 -1.28 -11.18 -7.00
N ASP A 131 -0.68 -12.28 -6.56
CA ASP A 131 0.59 -12.28 -5.84
C ASP A 131 1.79 -11.76 -6.66
N ASP A 132 1.67 -11.73 -7.98
CA ASP A 132 2.66 -11.16 -8.91
C ASP A 132 2.44 -9.66 -9.23
N LEU A 133 1.44 -9.03 -8.62
CA LEU A 133 1.03 -7.63 -8.85
C LEU A 133 0.70 -7.30 -10.33
N GLN A 134 0.20 -8.27 -11.10
CA GLN A 134 -0.15 -8.06 -12.51
C GLN A 134 -1.65 -8.13 -12.78
N THR A 135 -2.35 -9.05 -12.12
CA THR A 135 -3.77 -9.31 -12.38
C THR A 135 -4.64 -8.82 -11.23
N VAL A 136 -5.63 -7.98 -11.53
CA VAL A 136 -6.65 -7.62 -10.53
C VAL A 136 -7.58 -8.82 -10.33
N VAL A 137 -7.87 -9.14 -9.08
CA VAL A 137 -8.69 -10.28 -8.68
C VAL A 137 -9.80 -9.85 -7.69
N PRO A 138 -10.93 -10.56 -7.62
CA PRO A 138 -12.00 -10.30 -6.65
C PRO A 138 -11.53 -10.34 -5.19
N ASN A 139 -12.16 -9.53 -4.35
CA ASN A 139 -11.96 -9.55 -2.91
C ASN A 139 -13.30 -9.26 -2.19
N ILE A 140 -13.51 -8.06 -1.63
CA ILE A 140 -14.80 -7.64 -1.06
C ILE A 140 -15.88 -7.62 -2.14
N ALA A 141 -15.59 -7.05 -3.31
CA ALA A 141 -16.45 -7.23 -4.48
C ALA A 141 -16.28 -8.65 -5.04
N LYS A 142 -17.40 -9.23 -5.48
CA LYS A 142 -17.43 -10.52 -6.17
C LYS A 142 -16.90 -10.41 -7.59
N SER A 143 -17.27 -9.32 -8.28
CA SER A 143 -16.89 -9.06 -9.68
C SER A 143 -16.99 -7.57 -10.00
N TRP A 144 -16.47 -7.19 -11.15
CA TRP A 144 -16.62 -5.86 -11.72
C TRP A 144 -16.71 -5.94 -13.24
N GLU A 145 -17.26 -4.88 -13.84
CA GLU A 145 -17.38 -4.73 -15.29
C GLU A 145 -17.15 -3.28 -15.69
N TRP A 146 -16.40 -3.07 -16.77
CA TRP A 146 -16.24 -1.80 -17.46
C TRP A 146 -17.13 -1.73 -18.70
N ASN A 147 -17.65 -0.53 -19.01
CA ASN A 147 -18.14 -0.26 -20.35
C ASN A 147 -16.98 -0.10 -21.35
N ASP A 148 -17.29 -0.06 -22.65
CA ASP A 148 -16.31 -0.08 -23.74
C ASP A 148 -15.34 1.12 -23.73
N ASP A 149 -15.76 2.28 -23.20
CA ASP A 149 -14.98 3.51 -23.19
C ASP A 149 -14.35 3.86 -21.81
N TYR A 150 -14.43 2.95 -20.85
CA TYR A 150 -13.88 3.12 -19.49
C TYR A 150 -14.41 4.36 -18.73
N THR A 151 -15.63 4.77 -19.03
CA THR A 151 -16.33 5.84 -18.32
C THR A 151 -17.32 5.33 -17.28
N GLN A 152 -17.55 4.02 -17.23
CA GLN A 152 -18.47 3.39 -16.28
C GLN A 152 -17.87 2.10 -15.73
N LEU A 153 -17.70 2.06 -14.40
CA LEU A 153 -17.24 0.88 -13.66
C LEU A 153 -18.35 0.41 -12.73
N THR A 154 -18.80 -0.84 -12.91
CA THR A 154 -19.83 -1.45 -12.07
C THR A 154 -19.24 -2.56 -11.22
N PHE A 155 -19.42 -2.50 -9.90
CA PHE A 155 -19.07 -3.57 -8.98
C PHE A 155 -20.31 -4.35 -8.55
N THR A 156 -20.17 -5.69 -8.50
CA THR A 156 -21.10 -6.58 -7.83
C THR A 156 -20.52 -7.02 -6.49
N LEU A 157 -21.20 -6.72 -5.40
CA LEU A 157 -20.80 -7.09 -4.04
C LEU A 157 -21.28 -8.49 -3.67
N ARG A 158 -20.64 -9.13 -2.67
CA ARG A 158 -21.06 -10.45 -2.18
C ARG A 158 -22.37 -10.34 -1.40
N LYS A 159 -23.36 -11.13 -1.77
CA LYS A 159 -24.67 -11.13 -1.12
C LYS A 159 -24.57 -11.61 0.33
N GLY A 160 -25.16 -10.84 1.25
CA GLY A 160 -25.18 -11.17 2.67
C GLY A 160 -23.86 -10.88 3.41
N HIS A 161 -22.91 -10.19 2.79
CA HIS A 161 -21.70 -9.73 3.45
C HIS A 161 -22.05 -8.74 4.59
N LYS A 162 -21.31 -8.80 5.68
CA LYS A 162 -21.58 -8.02 6.91
C LYS A 162 -20.34 -7.35 7.42
N TRP A 163 -20.54 -6.22 8.05
CA TRP A 163 -19.56 -5.53 8.87
C TRP A 163 -19.25 -6.33 10.13
N SER A 164 -18.16 -6.02 10.79
CA SER A 164 -17.68 -6.70 12.00
C SER A 164 -18.64 -6.63 13.21
N ASP A 165 -19.61 -5.75 13.19
CA ASP A 165 -20.69 -5.64 14.17
C ASP A 165 -21.99 -6.38 13.76
N GLY A 166 -21.95 -7.06 12.61
CA GLY A 166 -23.06 -7.85 12.06
C GLY A 166 -24.05 -7.06 11.19
N ALA A 167 -23.88 -5.76 11.03
CA ALA A 167 -24.70 -4.97 10.12
C ALA A 167 -24.42 -5.35 8.64
N PRO A 168 -25.43 -5.30 7.75
CA PRO A 168 -25.23 -5.61 6.33
C PRO A 168 -24.25 -4.63 5.68
N PHE A 169 -23.34 -5.15 4.86
CA PHE A 169 -22.52 -4.37 3.93
C PHE A 169 -23.22 -4.30 2.57
N THR A 170 -23.39 -3.10 2.02
CA THR A 170 -24.14 -2.85 0.80
C THR A 170 -23.51 -1.76 -0.07
N ALA A 171 -24.02 -1.60 -1.29
CA ALA A 171 -23.66 -0.51 -2.19
C ALA A 171 -23.85 0.90 -1.62
N GLU A 172 -24.74 1.06 -0.62
CA GLU A 172 -24.95 2.31 0.10
C GLU A 172 -23.72 2.73 0.94
N ASP A 173 -22.91 1.77 1.41
CA ASP A 173 -21.69 2.04 2.18
C ASP A 173 -20.58 2.58 1.28
N VAL A 174 -20.53 2.15 0.01
CA VAL A 174 -19.62 2.68 -1.02
C VAL A 174 -20.04 4.10 -1.40
N LYS A 175 -21.33 4.33 -1.65
CA LYS A 175 -21.84 5.66 -1.97
C LYS A 175 -21.65 6.63 -0.81
N TYR A 176 -21.91 6.21 0.41
CA TYR A 176 -21.69 7.02 1.63
C TYR A 176 -20.24 7.45 1.78
N TRP A 177 -19.29 6.51 1.63
CA TRP A 177 -17.88 6.84 1.63
C TRP A 177 -17.55 7.96 0.64
N TYR A 178 -18.03 7.84 -0.60
CA TYR A 178 -17.69 8.82 -1.64
C TYR A 178 -18.36 10.17 -1.42
N ASP A 179 -19.68 10.20 -1.21
CA ASP A 179 -20.46 11.45 -1.17
C ASP A 179 -20.33 12.21 0.15
N ASN A 180 -20.11 11.51 1.25
CA ASN A 180 -20.17 12.11 2.60
C ASN A 180 -18.79 12.25 3.25
N LEU A 181 -17.83 11.41 2.91
CA LEU A 181 -16.50 11.41 3.55
C LEU A 181 -15.39 11.87 2.60
N ALA A 182 -15.16 11.17 1.50
CA ALA A 182 -14.02 11.40 0.60
C ALA A 182 -14.04 12.79 -0.08
N LEU A 183 -15.22 13.36 -0.31
CA LEU A 183 -15.42 14.69 -0.89
C LEU A 183 -15.83 15.76 0.14
N ASN A 184 -15.81 15.43 1.42
CA ASN A 184 -16.19 16.38 2.47
C ASN A 184 -14.94 17.08 3.04
N PRO A 185 -14.73 18.38 2.80
CA PRO A 185 -13.54 19.10 3.26
C PRO A 185 -13.42 19.18 4.79
N ASP A 186 -14.54 19.02 5.53
CA ASP A 186 -14.54 18.99 6.98
C ASP A 186 -14.06 17.63 7.54
N VAL A 187 -14.04 16.58 6.70
CA VAL A 187 -13.55 15.23 7.04
C VAL A 187 -12.20 14.97 6.37
N MET A 188 -12.08 15.30 5.09
CA MET A 188 -10.87 15.17 4.29
C MET A 188 -10.48 16.56 3.78
N ALA A 189 -9.50 17.20 4.39
CA ALA A 189 -9.11 18.59 4.10
C ALA A 189 -8.76 18.82 2.62
N LYS A 190 -8.22 17.80 1.93
CA LYS A 190 -7.98 17.81 0.49
C LYS A 190 -8.50 16.50 -0.10
N ALA A 191 -9.33 16.60 -1.13
CA ALA A 191 -9.76 15.43 -1.90
C ALA A 191 -8.55 14.77 -2.56
N LYS A 192 -8.44 13.45 -2.44
CA LYS A 192 -7.37 12.69 -3.10
C LYS A 192 -7.61 12.62 -4.61
N ASP A 193 -6.54 12.53 -5.40
CA ASP A 193 -6.59 12.55 -6.87
C ASP A 193 -7.51 11.49 -7.48
N TYR A 194 -7.66 10.35 -6.82
CA TYR A 194 -8.49 9.26 -7.31
C TYR A 194 -10.00 9.48 -7.12
N VAL A 195 -10.42 10.35 -6.22
CA VAL A 195 -11.85 10.67 -6.03
C VAL A 195 -12.35 11.68 -7.05
N LEU A 196 -11.43 12.31 -7.78
CA LEU A 196 -11.72 13.21 -8.89
C LEU A 196 -11.16 12.60 -10.19
N VAL A 197 -11.93 12.69 -11.28
CA VAL A 197 -11.51 12.27 -12.61
C VAL A 197 -11.54 13.50 -13.52
N ALA A 198 -10.39 13.83 -14.11
CA ALA A 198 -10.23 15.09 -14.87
C ALA A 198 -10.68 16.34 -14.07
N GLY A 199 -10.35 16.39 -12.77
CA GLY A 199 -10.72 17.48 -11.86
C GLY A 199 -12.20 17.55 -11.49
N LYS A 200 -13.00 16.56 -11.86
CA LYS A 200 -14.46 16.52 -11.61
C LYS A 200 -14.84 15.30 -10.77
N ARG A 201 -15.87 15.48 -9.96
CA ARG A 201 -16.44 14.36 -9.18
C ARG A 201 -17.06 13.30 -10.09
N MET A 202 -17.00 12.06 -9.65
CA MET A 202 -17.77 10.95 -10.22
C MET A 202 -19.22 10.99 -9.73
N ASP A 203 -20.13 10.30 -10.44
CA ASP A 203 -21.48 10.05 -9.97
C ASP A 203 -21.60 8.57 -9.54
N ILE A 204 -21.85 8.34 -8.25
CA ILE A 204 -21.96 7.00 -7.69
C ILE A 204 -23.44 6.62 -7.58
N VAL A 205 -23.84 5.61 -8.35
CA VAL A 205 -25.21 5.14 -8.42
C VAL A 205 -25.35 3.78 -7.73
N VAL A 206 -26.25 3.69 -6.75
CA VAL A 206 -26.68 2.42 -6.17
C VAL A 206 -27.80 1.86 -7.05
N ILE A 207 -27.53 0.78 -7.76
CA ILE A 207 -28.52 0.11 -8.62
C ILE A 207 -29.42 -0.79 -7.77
N ASP A 208 -28.81 -1.56 -6.88
CA ASP A 208 -29.44 -2.38 -5.87
C ASP A 208 -28.48 -2.58 -4.68
N PRO A 209 -28.88 -3.26 -3.58
CA PRO A 209 -27.99 -3.41 -2.41
C PRO A 209 -26.63 -4.08 -2.69
N GLN A 210 -26.50 -4.86 -3.78
CA GLN A 210 -25.28 -5.56 -4.17
C GLN A 210 -24.58 -4.92 -5.37
N THR A 211 -25.17 -3.92 -6.04
CA THR A 211 -24.64 -3.36 -7.29
C THR A 211 -24.42 -1.86 -7.18
N VAL A 212 -23.18 -1.44 -7.28
CA VAL A 212 -22.78 -0.03 -7.29
C VAL A 212 -22.06 0.32 -8.58
N GLN A 213 -22.41 1.45 -9.18
CA GLN A 213 -21.86 1.92 -10.43
C GLN A 213 -21.20 3.28 -10.26
N PHE A 214 -19.99 3.39 -10.76
CA PHE A 214 -19.21 4.62 -10.82
C PHE A 214 -19.28 5.17 -12.23
N ASN A 215 -19.94 6.32 -12.41
CA ASN A 215 -19.99 7.04 -13.67
C ASN A 215 -18.92 8.14 -13.67
N LEU A 216 -17.95 8.03 -14.55
CA LEU A 216 -16.78 8.87 -14.62
C LEU A 216 -16.96 9.98 -15.65
N PRO A 217 -16.52 11.21 -15.37
CA PRO A 217 -16.59 12.32 -16.32
C PRO A 217 -15.62 12.20 -17.51
N ALA A 218 -14.66 11.27 -17.45
CA ALA A 218 -13.70 10.94 -18.51
C ALA A 218 -13.21 9.51 -18.35
N PRO A 219 -12.67 8.84 -19.39
CA PRO A 219 -12.06 7.53 -19.29
C PRO A 219 -10.95 7.47 -18.23
N LYS A 220 -11.02 6.46 -17.33
CA LYS A 220 -9.95 6.19 -16.34
C LYS A 220 -9.83 4.70 -16.06
N PRO A 221 -9.34 3.88 -17.01
CA PRO A 221 -9.20 2.43 -16.85
C PRO A 221 -8.32 2.05 -15.63
N GLY A 222 -7.34 2.88 -15.25
CA GLY A 222 -6.50 2.69 -14.07
C GLY A 222 -7.22 2.81 -12.72
N LEU A 223 -8.46 3.30 -12.67
CA LEU A 223 -9.22 3.42 -11.43
C LEU A 223 -9.38 2.07 -10.69
N ILE A 224 -9.49 0.97 -11.42
CA ILE A 224 -9.57 -0.37 -10.82
C ILE A 224 -8.29 -0.73 -10.05
N ALA A 225 -7.13 -0.31 -10.55
CA ALA A 225 -5.85 -0.50 -9.86
C ALA A 225 -5.83 0.26 -8.53
N HIS A 226 -6.40 1.48 -8.49
CA HIS A 226 -6.56 2.22 -7.25
C HIS A 226 -7.39 1.44 -6.22
N PHE A 227 -8.56 0.90 -6.61
CA PHE A 227 -9.39 0.07 -5.72
C PHE A 227 -8.75 -1.26 -5.31
N ALA A 228 -7.63 -1.65 -5.93
CA ALA A 228 -6.82 -2.80 -5.51
C ALA A 228 -5.67 -2.43 -4.56
N THR A 229 -5.23 -1.17 -4.54
CA THR A 229 -3.97 -0.78 -3.90
C THR A 229 -4.10 0.33 -2.87
N SER A 230 -5.20 1.07 -2.85
CA SER A 230 -5.34 2.21 -1.94
C SER A 230 -5.37 1.80 -0.47
N PHE A 231 -4.72 2.58 0.36
CA PHE A 231 -4.91 2.54 1.81
C PHE A 231 -6.34 2.94 2.18
N ALA A 232 -6.91 3.94 1.52
CA ALA A 232 -8.30 4.31 1.71
C ALA A 232 -9.21 3.26 1.07
N GLN A 233 -9.95 2.56 1.90
CA GLN A 233 -11.00 1.65 1.46
C GLN A 233 -12.13 2.45 0.80
N GLY A 234 -12.57 2.02 -0.38
CA GLY A 234 -13.65 2.65 -1.14
C GLY A 234 -15.05 2.39 -0.57
N PHE A 235 -15.17 2.22 0.75
CA PHE A 235 -16.39 1.95 1.48
C PHE A 235 -16.24 2.31 2.96
N GLN A 236 -17.32 2.77 3.62
CA GLN A 236 -17.35 3.02 5.07
C GLN A 236 -18.76 2.72 5.63
N PRO A 237 -18.89 2.29 6.90
CA PRO A 237 -20.13 1.81 7.48
C PRO A 237 -21.14 2.96 7.70
N LYS A 238 -22.01 3.16 6.71
CA LYS A 238 -23.07 4.18 6.75
C LYS A 238 -23.96 4.06 7.99
N HIS A 239 -24.31 2.82 8.39
CA HIS A 239 -25.16 2.56 9.57
C HIS A 239 -24.53 3.03 10.88
N PHE A 240 -23.20 3.11 10.95
CA PHE A 240 -22.44 3.53 12.11
C PHE A 240 -22.06 5.03 12.04
N LEU A 241 -21.29 5.42 11.04
CA LEU A 241 -20.81 6.80 10.88
C LEU A 241 -21.92 7.77 10.51
N GLY A 242 -22.92 7.34 9.75
CA GLY A 242 -24.07 8.17 9.37
C GLY A 242 -24.93 8.66 10.54
N LYS A 243 -24.82 8.04 11.71
CA LYS A 243 -25.47 8.55 12.95
C LYS A 243 -24.87 9.88 13.41
N TRP A 244 -23.61 10.12 13.09
CA TRP A 244 -22.84 11.30 13.44
C TRP A 244 -22.79 12.34 12.31
N ASP A 245 -23.32 11.99 11.12
CA ASP A 245 -23.33 12.89 9.95
C ASP A 245 -24.55 13.84 10.02
N PRO A 246 -24.36 15.17 10.20
CA PRO A 246 -25.46 16.12 10.28
C PRO A 246 -26.29 16.22 8.99
N LYS A 247 -25.76 15.73 7.84
CA LYS A 247 -26.53 15.64 6.59
C LYS A 247 -27.54 14.49 6.60
N LEU A 248 -27.31 13.46 7.41
CA LEU A 248 -28.13 12.25 7.51
C LEU A 248 -28.94 12.19 8.80
N ASN A 249 -28.43 12.73 9.88
CA ASN A 249 -29.06 12.75 11.21
C ASN A 249 -29.12 14.17 11.77
N PRO A 250 -30.31 14.78 11.89
CA PRO A 250 -30.46 16.12 12.48
C PRO A 250 -29.97 16.23 13.91
N ASP A 251 -29.93 15.12 14.66
CA ASP A 251 -29.52 15.07 16.06
C ASP A 251 -28.01 14.81 16.24
N ALA A 252 -27.25 14.67 15.15
CA ALA A 252 -25.84 14.29 15.17
C ALA A 252 -25.00 15.18 16.10
N ASP A 253 -25.12 16.50 15.97
CA ASP A 253 -24.35 17.44 16.77
C ASP A 253 -24.74 17.39 18.28
N SER A 254 -26.02 17.27 18.59
CA SER A 254 -26.46 17.15 19.98
C SER A 254 -25.99 15.83 20.61
N MET A 255 -25.98 14.74 19.85
CA MET A 255 -25.45 13.45 20.32
C MET A 255 -23.93 13.53 20.52
N ALA A 256 -23.20 14.16 19.60
CA ALA A 256 -21.76 14.36 19.71
C ALA A 256 -21.41 15.21 20.96
N GLN A 257 -22.10 16.30 21.18
CA GLN A 257 -21.89 17.14 22.36
C GLN A 257 -22.18 16.40 23.68
N ALA A 258 -23.19 15.54 23.69
CA ALA A 258 -23.46 14.67 24.83
C ALA A 258 -22.33 13.62 25.06
N ALA A 259 -21.60 13.26 24.03
CA ALA A 259 -20.44 12.37 24.08
C ALA A 259 -19.09 13.12 24.30
N GLY A 260 -19.12 14.46 24.49
CA GLY A 260 -17.92 15.26 24.75
C GLY A 260 -17.20 15.80 23.52
N PHE A 261 -17.79 15.67 22.31
CA PHE A 261 -17.24 16.19 21.06
C PHE A 261 -17.89 17.52 20.67
N GLU A 262 -17.22 18.31 19.85
CA GLU A 262 -17.73 19.63 19.41
C GLU A 262 -19.00 19.48 18.56
N ASN A 263 -18.99 18.54 17.60
CA ASN A 263 -20.09 18.27 16.67
C ASN A 263 -19.97 16.85 16.11
N GLY A 264 -20.94 16.42 15.30
CA GLY A 264 -20.96 15.09 14.70
C GLY A 264 -19.79 14.81 13.77
N LEU A 265 -19.32 15.81 12.99
CA LEU A 265 -18.14 15.66 12.12
C LEU A 265 -16.84 15.44 12.91
N ALA A 266 -16.74 16.01 14.13
CA ALA A 266 -15.61 15.73 15.01
C ALA A 266 -15.57 14.26 15.46
N VAL A 267 -16.74 13.63 15.70
CA VAL A 267 -16.83 12.19 15.98
C VAL A 267 -16.42 11.38 14.75
N ILE A 268 -16.93 11.74 13.55
CA ILE A 268 -16.52 11.08 12.31
C ILE A 268 -15.01 11.19 12.12
N SER A 269 -14.41 12.37 12.31
CA SER A 269 -12.97 12.56 12.19
C SER A 269 -12.15 11.77 13.22
N ALA A 270 -12.71 11.53 14.42
CA ALA A 270 -12.06 10.67 15.41
C ALA A 270 -12.05 9.19 14.97
N TYR A 271 -13.13 8.73 14.34
CA TYR A 271 -13.24 7.35 13.85
C TYR A 271 -12.60 7.13 12.48
N TYR A 272 -12.67 8.12 11.60
CA TYR A 272 -12.26 8.02 10.19
C TYR A 272 -11.27 9.14 9.84
N GLY A 273 -10.46 9.59 10.51
CA GLY A 273 -9.58 10.73 10.46
C GLY A 273 -9.04 11.17 9.11
N ASN A 274 -8.36 12.24 9.24
CA ASN A 274 -7.81 13.14 8.26
C ASN A 274 -6.29 12.87 8.13
N SER A 275 -5.88 11.64 7.88
CA SER A 275 -4.47 11.32 7.75
C SER A 275 -4.08 11.03 6.29
N ASP A 276 -2.86 11.41 5.90
CA ASP A 276 -2.29 11.03 4.60
C ASP A 276 -2.12 9.51 4.49
N TRP A 277 -2.08 8.85 5.63
CA TRP A 277 -2.02 7.41 5.82
C TRP A 277 -3.41 6.95 6.22
N THR A 278 -4.19 6.57 5.27
CA THR A 278 -5.61 6.31 5.38
C THR A 278 -5.94 4.95 5.99
N ASP A 279 -5.25 4.59 7.03
CA ASP A 279 -5.75 3.56 7.93
C ASP A 279 -6.96 4.09 8.70
N THR A 280 -7.87 3.23 9.10
CA THR A 280 -8.98 3.65 9.95
C THR A 280 -8.41 4.20 11.25
N PRO A 281 -8.66 5.46 11.58
CA PRO A 281 -8.13 6.04 12.82
C PRO A 281 -8.66 5.31 14.01
N SER A 282 -7.82 5.15 15.02
CA SER A 282 -8.23 4.58 16.29
C SER A 282 -8.43 5.68 17.33
N PRO A 283 -9.66 5.92 17.80
CA PRO A 283 -9.89 6.85 18.88
C PRO A 283 -9.30 6.38 20.21
N LEU A 284 -9.03 5.08 20.37
CA LEU A 284 -8.36 4.53 21.55
C LEU A 284 -6.99 5.15 21.78
N LEU A 285 -6.19 5.33 20.72
CA LEU A 285 -4.86 5.92 20.81
C LEU A 285 -4.93 7.43 21.03
N SER A 286 -5.75 8.13 20.23
CA SER A 286 -5.77 9.59 20.22
C SER A 286 -6.52 10.22 21.40
N LYS A 287 -7.59 9.56 21.88
CA LYS A 287 -8.50 10.09 22.88
C LYS A 287 -9.08 9.00 23.79
N PRO A 288 -8.26 8.32 24.59
CA PRO A 288 -8.67 7.16 25.37
C PRO A 288 -9.79 7.49 26.39
N ASP A 289 -9.79 8.69 26.98
CA ASP A 289 -10.81 9.11 27.95
C ASP A 289 -12.15 9.45 27.27
N GLU A 290 -12.13 9.89 26.02
CA GLU A 290 -13.33 10.24 25.26
C GLU A 290 -14.00 8.99 24.63
N VAL A 291 -13.24 7.96 24.30
CA VAL A 291 -13.73 6.70 23.73
C VAL A 291 -14.79 6.04 24.61
N ALA A 292 -14.66 6.14 25.94
CA ALA A 292 -15.63 5.57 26.89
C ALA A 292 -17.03 6.14 26.71
N SER A 293 -17.19 7.34 26.16
CA SER A 293 -18.48 7.98 25.88
C SER A 293 -19.10 7.55 24.55
N LEU A 294 -18.32 6.92 23.67
CA LEU A 294 -18.76 6.46 22.36
C LEU A 294 -19.36 5.03 22.43
N PRO A 295 -20.23 4.64 21.48
CA PRO A 295 -20.88 3.33 21.48
C PRO A 295 -19.94 2.17 21.18
N ALA A 296 -18.82 2.42 20.53
CA ALA A 296 -17.77 1.43 20.20
C ALA A 296 -16.39 2.08 20.26
N ASP A 297 -15.36 1.25 20.44
CA ASP A 297 -13.97 1.73 20.53
C ASP A 297 -13.41 2.07 19.15
N VAL A 298 -13.81 1.33 18.11
CA VAL A 298 -13.39 1.53 16.73
C VAL A 298 -14.57 1.43 15.78
N VAL A 299 -14.42 1.98 14.58
CA VAL A 299 -15.41 1.83 13.53
C VAL A 299 -15.53 0.37 13.08
N PRO A 300 -16.74 -0.16 12.81
CA PRO A 300 -16.88 -1.49 12.24
C PRO A 300 -16.12 -1.63 10.92
N THR A 301 -15.45 -2.78 10.72
CA THR A 301 -14.58 -3.04 9.58
C THR A 301 -14.94 -4.33 8.85
N LEU A 302 -14.45 -4.47 7.61
CA LEU A 302 -14.47 -5.72 6.84
C LEU A 302 -13.12 -6.44 6.87
N GLU A 303 -12.12 -5.91 7.56
CA GLU A 303 -10.79 -6.48 7.69
C GLU A 303 -10.78 -7.79 8.49
N SER A 304 -9.67 -8.54 8.39
CA SER A 304 -9.56 -9.86 9.04
C SER A 304 -9.48 -9.77 10.57
N HIS A 305 -8.98 -8.66 11.12
CA HIS A 305 -8.86 -8.44 12.56
C HIS A 305 -9.38 -7.05 12.94
N ILE A 306 -9.80 -6.92 14.18
CA ILE A 306 -10.44 -5.73 14.76
C ILE A 306 -9.61 -5.28 15.94
N THR A 307 -9.25 -3.99 16.00
CA THR A 307 -8.53 -3.40 17.13
C THR A 307 -9.41 -3.38 18.37
N VAL A 308 -8.93 -3.92 19.48
CA VAL A 308 -9.61 -3.90 20.79
C VAL A 308 -8.85 -3.08 21.83
N THR A 309 -7.55 -2.86 21.62
CA THR A 309 -6.72 -1.96 22.43
C THR A 309 -5.75 -1.23 21.52
N ASP A 310 -5.60 0.07 21.72
CA ASP A 310 -4.63 0.90 21.02
C ASP A 310 -4.15 2.00 21.97
N THR A 311 -2.86 1.97 22.31
CA THR A 311 -2.21 2.85 23.29
C THR A 311 -0.88 3.35 22.75
N THR A 312 -0.21 4.20 23.51
CA THR A 312 1.17 4.63 23.18
C THR A 312 2.22 3.52 23.36
N GLU A 313 1.87 2.38 23.94
CA GLU A 313 2.77 1.26 24.18
C GLU A 313 2.62 0.16 23.13
N GLY A 314 1.42 0.04 22.54
CA GLY A 314 1.12 -0.98 21.56
C GLY A 314 -0.35 -1.09 21.22
N ARG A 315 -0.65 -2.02 20.32
CA ARG A 315 -1.97 -2.28 19.77
C ARG A 315 -2.28 -3.77 19.84
N HIS A 316 -3.52 -4.09 20.22
CA HIS A 316 -4.00 -5.48 20.24
C HIS A 316 -5.26 -5.62 19.39
N LEU A 317 -5.31 -6.69 18.58
CA LEU A 317 -6.42 -6.98 17.68
C LEU A 317 -6.91 -8.41 17.86
N VAL A 318 -8.19 -8.65 17.55
CA VAL A 318 -8.82 -9.97 17.57
C VAL A 318 -9.44 -10.32 16.21
N ALA A 319 -9.56 -11.58 15.89
CA ALA A 319 -10.14 -12.05 14.63
C ALA A 319 -11.57 -11.55 14.43
N ASN A 320 -11.89 -11.14 13.21
CA ASN A 320 -13.21 -10.67 12.83
C ASN A 320 -14.18 -11.85 12.61
N PRO A 321 -15.24 -11.98 13.43
CA PRO A 321 -16.18 -13.09 13.35
C PRO A 321 -17.03 -13.08 12.07
N TYR A 322 -17.03 -11.99 11.31
CA TYR A 322 -17.79 -11.83 10.06
C TYR A 322 -16.89 -11.80 8.81
N PHE A 323 -15.62 -12.20 8.94
CA PHE A 323 -14.70 -12.17 7.81
C PHE A 323 -15.18 -13.08 6.68
N HIS A 324 -15.10 -12.59 5.44
CA HIS A 324 -15.80 -13.16 4.27
C HIS A 324 -15.08 -14.30 3.57
N MET A 325 -13.88 -14.66 3.98
CA MET A 325 -13.07 -15.69 3.34
C MET A 325 -13.12 -17.01 4.09
N VAL A 326 -13.09 -18.11 3.34
CA VAL A 326 -12.92 -19.47 3.85
C VAL A 326 -11.78 -20.14 3.09
N ASP A 327 -11.16 -21.18 3.69
CA ASP A 327 -10.23 -22.03 2.97
C ASP A 327 -10.96 -23.14 2.17
N THR A 328 -10.18 -23.97 1.47
CA THR A 328 -10.70 -25.07 0.66
C THR A 328 -11.20 -26.27 1.50
N ALA A 329 -10.99 -26.26 2.81
CA ALA A 329 -11.60 -27.20 3.76
C ALA A 329 -12.86 -26.62 4.43
N GLY A 330 -13.23 -25.37 4.15
CA GLY A 330 -14.39 -24.68 4.71
C GLY A 330 -14.12 -23.93 6.02
N ASN A 331 -12.89 -23.83 6.48
CA ASN A 331 -12.56 -23.05 7.67
C ASN A 331 -12.64 -21.55 7.38
N GLN A 332 -13.41 -20.81 8.21
CA GLN A 332 -13.46 -19.35 8.11
C GLN A 332 -12.10 -18.78 8.49
N LEU A 333 -11.52 -17.95 7.63
CA LEU A 333 -10.27 -17.23 7.93
C LEU A 333 -10.56 -15.99 8.81
N PRO A 334 -9.56 -15.41 9.50
CA PRO A 334 -8.17 -15.84 9.59
C PRO A 334 -7.99 -17.03 10.56
N TYR A 335 -6.87 -17.74 10.41
CA TYR A 335 -6.50 -18.79 11.38
C TYR A 335 -5.94 -18.20 12.67
N ILE A 336 -5.08 -17.16 12.58
CA ILE A 336 -4.53 -16.49 13.76
C ILE A 336 -5.67 -15.77 14.50
N SER A 337 -5.78 -16.07 15.79
CA SER A 337 -6.87 -15.53 16.62
C SER A 337 -6.64 -14.10 17.04
N GLU A 338 -5.40 -13.72 17.32
CA GLU A 338 -5.03 -12.44 17.91
C GLU A 338 -3.77 -11.87 17.26
N GLN A 339 -3.62 -10.56 17.29
CA GLN A 339 -2.42 -9.86 16.83
C GLN A 339 -1.98 -8.88 17.91
N ASP A 340 -0.69 -8.86 18.22
CA ASP A 340 -0.11 -7.98 19.22
C ASP A 340 1.06 -7.17 18.64
N GLU A 341 1.01 -5.85 18.77
CA GLU A 341 2.03 -4.94 18.26
C GLU A 341 2.57 -4.10 19.42
N VAL A 342 3.89 -4.13 19.60
CA VAL A 342 4.58 -3.30 20.60
C VAL A 342 5.29 -2.15 19.91
N TYR A 343 5.16 -0.94 20.45
CA TYR A 343 5.86 0.25 19.93
C TYR A 343 7.20 0.43 20.62
N ILE A 344 8.29 0.39 19.82
CA ILE A 344 9.66 0.51 20.31
C ILE A 344 10.43 1.47 19.37
N ASN A 345 10.83 2.63 19.89
CA ASN A 345 11.55 3.62 19.10
C ASN A 345 13.02 3.25 18.87
N GLU A 346 13.68 2.62 19.85
CA GLU A 346 15.10 2.30 19.80
C GLU A 346 15.37 1.11 18.89
N ASN A 347 16.14 1.34 17.82
CA ASN A 347 16.45 0.31 16.82
C ASN A 347 17.17 -0.90 17.42
N GLU A 348 18.12 -0.68 18.31
CA GLU A 348 18.89 -1.72 18.97
C GLU A 348 18.00 -2.66 19.80
N VAL A 349 16.98 -2.11 20.47
CA VAL A 349 16.02 -2.89 21.25
C VAL A 349 15.15 -3.73 20.30
N ARG A 350 14.71 -3.16 19.18
CA ARG A 350 13.95 -3.92 18.16
C ARG A 350 14.78 -5.10 17.63
N ILE A 351 16.02 -4.87 17.24
CA ILE A 351 16.91 -5.91 16.74
C ILE A 351 17.16 -6.99 17.80
N LEU A 352 17.33 -6.62 19.07
CA LEU A 352 17.50 -7.59 20.14
C LEU A 352 16.27 -8.48 20.32
N LYS A 353 15.05 -7.95 20.19
CA LYS A 353 13.82 -8.75 20.24
C LYS A 353 13.74 -9.73 19.06
N LEU A 354 14.14 -9.32 17.87
CA LEU A 354 14.23 -10.22 16.71
C LEU A 354 15.25 -11.35 16.95
N VAL A 355 16.44 -11.03 17.44
CA VAL A 355 17.49 -12.03 17.79
C VAL A 355 17.00 -13.05 18.82
N ASN A 356 16.16 -12.61 19.77
CA ASN A 356 15.59 -13.45 20.82
C ASN A 356 14.31 -14.20 20.37
N ALA A 357 13.86 -14.05 19.12
CA ALA A 357 12.63 -14.62 18.60
C ALA A 357 11.36 -14.22 19.37
N GLU A 358 11.34 -13.00 19.91
CA GLU A 358 10.16 -12.42 20.60
C GLU A 358 9.15 -11.82 19.63
N VAL A 359 9.30 -12.03 18.31
CA VAL A 359 8.52 -11.46 17.21
C VAL A 359 8.32 -12.52 16.16
N ASP A 360 7.12 -12.65 15.62
CA ASP A 360 6.81 -13.64 14.59
C ASP A 360 7.17 -13.22 13.17
N TYR A 361 7.06 -11.91 12.91
CA TYR A 361 7.29 -11.34 11.58
C TYR A 361 7.77 -9.89 11.67
N LYS A 362 8.72 -9.53 10.79
CA LYS A 362 9.16 -8.15 10.63
C LYS A 362 9.66 -7.89 9.22
N GLU A 363 9.08 -6.91 8.57
CA GLU A 363 9.51 -6.41 7.28
C GLU A 363 9.66 -4.88 7.31
N GLN A 364 8.63 -4.19 7.79
CA GLN A 364 8.59 -2.74 7.80
C GLN A 364 9.73 -2.16 8.62
N SER A 365 10.50 -1.25 7.99
CA SER A 365 11.64 -0.56 8.63
C SER A 365 12.77 -1.49 9.09
N LEU A 366 12.81 -2.75 8.63
CA LEU A 366 13.95 -3.64 8.85
C LEU A 366 15.05 -3.31 7.83
N GLN A 367 16.16 -2.77 8.30
CA GLN A 367 17.25 -2.33 7.44
C GLN A 367 18.21 -3.46 7.10
N LEU A 368 18.77 -3.45 5.89
CA LEU A 368 19.76 -4.43 5.44
C LEU A 368 20.99 -4.48 6.34
N ALA A 369 21.37 -3.36 6.96
CA ALA A 369 22.47 -3.29 7.92
C ALA A 369 22.32 -4.23 9.13
N SER A 370 21.09 -4.60 9.48
CA SER A 370 20.81 -5.53 10.58
C SER A 370 20.85 -7.01 10.15
N ALA A 371 20.80 -7.29 8.83
CA ALA A 371 20.72 -8.66 8.33
C ALA A 371 21.88 -9.57 8.73
N PRO A 372 23.17 -9.14 8.74
CA PRO A 372 24.26 -10.01 9.14
C PRO A 372 24.12 -10.54 10.58
N LEU A 373 23.77 -9.67 11.53
CA LEU A 373 23.57 -10.06 12.93
C LEU A 373 22.39 -11.02 13.09
N LEU A 374 21.30 -10.77 12.38
CA LEU A 374 20.11 -11.63 12.41
C LEU A 374 20.41 -12.99 11.79
N MET A 375 21.10 -13.06 10.65
CA MET A 375 21.51 -14.31 10.00
C MET A 375 22.46 -15.13 10.85
N GLU A 376 23.38 -14.51 11.59
CA GLU A 376 24.28 -15.20 12.51
C GLU A 376 23.52 -15.92 13.63
N ASN A 377 22.38 -15.40 14.06
CA ASN A 377 21.59 -15.90 15.18
C ASN A 377 20.37 -16.74 14.79
N GLN A 378 20.06 -16.89 13.48
CA GLN A 378 18.81 -17.46 13.01
C GLN A 378 18.59 -18.93 13.42
N GLU A 379 19.65 -19.76 13.45
CA GLU A 379 19.54 -21.16 13.92
C GLU A 379 19.17 -21.21 15.40
N LYS A 380 19.81 -20.37 16.24
CA LYS A 380 19.56 -20.34 17.68
C LYS A 380 18.18 -19.78 18.02
N GLY A 381 17.71 -18.81 17.24
CA GLY A 381 16.43 -18.15 17.46
C GLY A 381 15.25 -18.84 16.79
N ASP A 382 15.49 -19.89 16.00
CA ASP A 382 14.46 -20.60 15.21
C ASP A 382 13.63 -19.65 14.32
N TYR A 383 14.34 -18.82 13.55
CA TYR A 383 13.74 -17.91 12.56
C TYR A 383 14.54 -17.93 11.26
N THR A 384 13.99 -17.32 10.21
CA THR A 384 14.62 -17.16 8.90
C THR A 384 14.70 -15.69 8.51
N ILE A 385 15.82 -15.33 7.88
CA ILE A 385 15.99 -14.03 7.22
C ILE A 385 16.03 -14.25 5.72
N ASP A 386 15.00 -13.79 5.02
CA ASP A 386 14.95 -13.75 3.56
C ASP A 386 15.44 -12.38 3.06
N LEU A 387 16.32 -12.38 2.06
CA LEU A 387 16.66 -11.16 1.31
C LEU A 387 15.83 -11.13 0.02
N ARG A 388 14.78 -10.32 0.02
CA ARG A 388 13.96 -10.15 -1.16
C ARG A 388 14.44 -9.00 -2.04
N PRO A 389 14.21 -9.05 -3.36
CA PRO A 389 14.40 -7.90 -4.22
C PRO A 389 13.54 -6.72 -3.74
N GLU A 390 14.16 -5.57 -3.51
CA GLU A 390 13.44 -4.33 -3.21
C GLU A 390 13.12 -3.61 -4.51
N ILE A 391 11.93 -3.02 -4.61
CA ILE A 391 11.54 -2.23 -5.78
C ILE A 391 12.00 -0.78 -5.69
N THR A 392 12.29 -0.31 -4.49
CA THR A 392 12.72 1.08 -4.27
C THR A 392 14.22 1.24 -4.45
N ILE A 393 14.62 2.38 -4.98
CA ILE A 393 16.00 2.82 -5.15
C ILE A 393 16.21 4.13 -4.39
N SER A 394 17.37 4.30 -3.76
CA SER A 394 17.77 5.57 -3.16
C SER A 394 17.85 6.67 -4.21
N THR A 395 17.18 7.81 -3.98
CA THR A 395 17.16 8.94 -4.94
C THR A 395 17.47 10.28 -4.30
N PHE A 396 18.05 11.15 -5.11
CA PHE A 396 18.31 12.57 -4.83
C PHE A 396 17.65 13.41 -5.91
N ALA A 397 16.83 14.37 -5.52
CA ALA A 397 16.10 15.23 -6.46
C ALA A 397 16.22 16.69 -6.04
N PHE A 398 16.82 17.52 -6.89
CA PHE A 398 17.05 18.93 -6.62
C PHE A 398 15.74 19.71 -6.65
N ASN A 399 15.63 20.72 -5.78
CA ASN A 399 14.48 21.62 -5.75
C ASN A 399 14.55 22.62 -6.91
N VAL A 400 13.97 22.23 -8.04
CA VAL A 400 13.94 23.04 -9.27
C VAL A 400 13.07 24.29 -9.18
N THR A 401 12.36 24.49 -8.07
CA THR A 401 11.56 25.67 -7.74
C THR A 401 12.05 26.39 -6.49
N SER A 402 13.34 26.27 -6.15
CA SER A 402 13.95 26.97 -5.02
C SER A 402 13.61 28.49 -5.06
N GLU A 403 13.34 29.06 -3.90
CA GLU A 403 13.13 30.52 -3.78
C GLU A 403 14.38 31.32 -4.08
N ASP A 404 15.57 30.74 -3.82
CA ASP A 404 16.86 31.32 -4.22
C ASP A 404 17.01 31.30 -5.75
N PRO A 405 17.08 32.46 -6.42
CA PRO A 405 17.18 32.54 -7.88
C PRO A 405 18.46 31.89 -8.45
N GLY A 406 19.57 31.97 -7.73
CA GLY A 406 20.85 31.38 -8.13
C GLY A 406 20.78 29.84 -8.08
N LYS A 407 20.33 29.30 -6.96
CA LYS A 407 20.08 27.85 -6.82
C LYS A 407 19.05 27.36 -7.84
N ARG A 408 17.92 28.05 -7.99
CA ARG A 408 16.86 27.67 -8.94
C ARG A 408 17.38 27.61 -10.37
N ALA A 409 18.20 28.58 -10.80
CA ALA A 409 18.78 28.61 -12.13
C ALA A 409 19.69 27.38 -12.38
N VAL A 410 20.55 27.05 -11.41
CA VAL A 410 21.47 25.92 -11.50
C VAL A 410 20.75 24.57 -11.38
N PHE A 411 19.86 24.41 -10.41
CA PHE A 411 19.07 23.17 -10.24
C PHE A 411 18.16 22.90 -11.45
N GLY A 412 17.70 23.96 -12.13
CA GLY A 412 16.91 23.89 -13.36
C GLY A 412 17.73 23.47 -14.59
N ASP A 413 19.06 23.64 -14.60
CA ASP A 413 19.93 23.22 -15.71
C ASP A 413 20.18 21.71 -15.66
N VAL A 414 19.84 21.01 -16.73
CA VAL A 414 20.04 19.55 -16.78
C VAL A 414 21.52 19.16 -16.67
N ARG A 415 22.45 19.99 -17.14
CA ARG A 415 23.89 19.73 -17.06
C ARG A 415 24.38 19.69 -15.60
N PHE A 416 23.82 20.52 -14.74
CA PHE A 416 24.07 20.43 -13.31
C PHE A 416 23.63 19.07 -12.75
N ARG A 417 22.41 18.63 -13.05
CA ARG A 417 21.92 17.33 -12.58
C ARG A 417 22.71 16.17 -13.17
N GLN A 418 23.14 16.28 -14.43
CA GLN A 418 24.06 15.29 -15.06
C GLN A 418 25.41 15.26 -14.34
N ALA A 419 26.00 16.41 -14.04
CA ALA A 419 27.27 16.51 -13.29
C ALA A 419 27.12 15.85 -11.90
N MET A 420 26.08 16.19 -11.15
CA MET A 420 25.82 15.61 -9.84
C MET A 420 25.59 14.11 -9.89
N SER A 421 24.98 13.59 -10.97
CA SER A 421 24.77 12.16 -11.16
C SER A 421 26.07 11.40 -11.43
N VAL A 422 26.93 11.89 -12.36
CA VAL A 422 28.18 11.20 -12.70
C VAL A 422 29.28 11.40 -11.66
N ALA A 423 29.12 12.37 -10.74
CA ALA A 423 29.98 12.51 -9.60
C ALA A 423 29.80 11.41 -8.54
N ILE A 424 28.65 10.70 -8.55
CA ILE A 424 28.34 9.68 -7.54
C ILE A 424 29.05 8.36 -7.88
N ASN A 425 29.92 7.87 -6.98
CA ASN A 425 30.51 6.53 -7.03
C ASN A 425 29.53 5.49 -6.45
N ARG A 426 28.63 4.99 -7.31
CA ARG A 426 27.59 4.02 -6.94
C ARG A 426 28.15 2.69 -6.46
N GLU A 427 29.30 2.28 -6.99
CA GLU A 427 29.97 1.04 -6.57
C GLU A 427 30.47 1.15 -5.13
N GLU A 428 31.13 2.25 -4.77
CA GLU A 428 31.58 2.50 -3.39
C GLU A 428 30.41 2.53 -2.41
N ILE A 429 29.33 3.23 -2.76
CA ILE A 429 28.12 3.28 -1.94
C ILE A 429 27.53 1.87 -1.78
N ASN A 430 27.50 1.08 -2.85
CA ASN A 430 27.02 -0.30 -2.79
C ASN A 430 27.86 -1.14 -1.81
N GLN A 431 29.18 -1.03 -1.88
CA GLN A 431 30.06 -1.78 -0.98
C GLN A 431 29.90 -1.33 0.49
N VAL A 432 29.85 -0.03 0.75
CA VAL A 432 29.85 0.51 2.13
C VAL A 432 28.47 0.41 2.79
N ALA A 433 27.40 0.80 2.08
CA ALA A 433 26.06 0.88 2.66
C ALA A 433 25.22 -0.38 2.46
N TYR A 434 25.55 -1.20 1.44
CA TYR A 434 24.73 -2.34 1.04
C TYR A 434 25.50 -3.65 0.88
N PHE A 435 26.75 -3.72 1.40
CA PHE A 435 27.58 -4.93 1.43
C PHE A 435 27.86 -5.55 0.05
N GLY A 436 27.78 -4.75 -1.02
CA GLY A 436 27.91 -5.23 -2.39
C GLY A 436 26.68 -5.99 -2.92
N LEU A 437 25.58 -5.99 -2.19
CA LEU A 437 24.36 -6.73 -2.56
C LEU A 437 23.40 -5.97 -3.48
N GLY A 438 23.65 -4.68 -3.69
CA GLY A 438 22.82 -3.81 -4.52
C GLY A 438 23.30 -3.67 -5.96
N GLU A 439 22.57 -2.90 -6.73
CA GLU A 439 22.88 -2.51 -8.11
C GLU A 439 22.84 -0.99 -8.27
N GLY A 440 23.94 -0.40 -8.73
CA GLY A 440 24.03 1.03 -9.06
C GLY A 440 23.32 1.33 -10.38
N LYS A 441 22.32 2.23 -10.36
CA LYS A 441 21.54 2.59 -11.54
C LYS A 441 20.71 3.85 -11.37
N GLN A 442 20.04 4.29 -12.43
CA GLN A 442 19.10 5.40 -12.37
C GLN A 442 17.70 4.95 -11.90
N TYR A 443 16.96 5.91 -11.36
CA TYR A 443 15.53 5.79 -11.14
C TYR A 443 14.79 6.01 -12.47
N ILE A 444 14.02 5.04 -12.89
CA ILE A 444 13.28 5.07 -14.16
C ILE A 444 11.76 5.15 -13.98
N GLY A 445 11.28 5.38 -12.75
CA GLY A 445 9.86 5.45 -12.43
C GLY A 445 9.21 4.10 -12.14
N PHE A 446 9.59 3.05 -12.83
CA PHE A 446 9.01 1.71 -12.72
C PHE A 446 9.99 0.71 -12.12
N SER A 447 9.49 -0.20 -11.28
CA SER A 447 10.26 -1.33 -10.77
C SER A 447 9.33 -2.55 -10.54
N PRO A 448 9.54 -3.68 -11.22
CA PRO A 448 10.51 -3.89 -12.29
C PRO A 448 10.20 -3.07 -13.57
N PRO A 449 11.20 -2.87 -14.46
CA PRO A 449 11.00 -2.15 -15.71
C PRO A 449 9.97 -2.85 -16.61
N PRO A 450 8.90 -2.17 -17.07
CA PRO A 450 8.02 -2.69 -18.11
C PRO A 450 8.72 -2.85 -19.45
N LYS A 451 8.14 -3.64 -20.37
CA LYS A 451 8.70 -3.95 -21.69
C LYS A 451 8.94 -2.72 -22.57
N PHE A 452 8.19 -1.65 -22.39
CA PHE A 452 8.32 -0.41 -23.15
C PHE A 452 9.51 0.47 -22.70
N VAL A 453 10.17 0.16 -21.58
CA VAL A 453 11.32 0.92 -21.09
C VAL A 453 12.58 0.49 -21.86
N ASP A 454 13.20 1.44 -22.59
CA ASP A 454 14.50 1.22 -23.21
C ASP A 454 15.58 1.05 -22.11
N PRO A 455 16.34 -0.07 -22.11
CA PRO A 455 17.37 -0.32 -21.10
C PRO A 455 18.44 0.77 -20.97
N LYS A 456 18.66 1.60 -22.01
CA LYS A 456 19.62 2.71 -21.94
C LYS A 456 19.31 3.69 -20.78
N TRP A 457 18.02 3.85 -20.42
CA TRP A 457 17.60 4.77 -19.38
C TRP A 457 18.02 4.32 -17.98
N VAL A 458 18.19 3.01 -17.77
CA VAL A 458 18.65 2.45 -16.48
C VAL A 458 20.07 2.91 -16.15
N GLN A 459 20.90 3.16 -17.17
CA GLN A 459 22.30 3.58 -17.02
C GLN A 459 22.56 5.03 -17.49
N HIS A 460 21.52 5.82 -17.73
CA HIS A 460 21.65 7.19 -18.22
C HIS A 460 22.39 8.09 -17.21
N PHE A 461 23.61 8.53 -17.51
CA PHE A 461 24.49 9.27 -16.60
C PHE A 461 24.67 8.58 -15.21
N ALA A 462 24.67 7.22 -15.18
CA ALA A 462 24.88 6.46 -13.95
C ALA A 462 26.35 6.08 -13.72
N GLN A 463 27.22 6.21 -14.71
CA GLN A 463 28.65 5.97 -14.57
C GLN A 463 29.30 6.94 -13.59
N TYR A 464 30.38 6.51 -12.92
CA TYR A 464 31.24 7.38 -12.15
C TYR A 464 32.27 8.07 -13.03
N ASP A 465 32.18 9.37 -13.21
CA ASP A 465 33.05 10.18 -14.06
C ASP A 465 33.20 11.60 -13.49
N PRO A 466 34.05 11.79 -12.49
CA PRO A 466 34.33 13.11 -11.92
C PRO A 466 34.88 14.12 -12.93
N ALA A 467 35.60 13.66 -13.98
CA ALA A 467 36.12 14.56 -15.00
C ALA A 467 34.99 15.14 -15.86
N LEU A 468 34.02 14.33 -16.23
CA LEU A 468 32.81 14.80 -16.90
C LEU A 468 31.98 15.72 -15.99
N ALA A 469 31.87 15.39 -14.70
CA ALA A 469 31.19 16.24 -13.73
C ALA A 469 31.79 17.66 -13.68
N ASN A 470 33.10 17.75 -13.55
CA ASN A 470 33.84 19.02 -13.56
C ASN A 470 33.61 19.81 -14.85
N SER A 471 33.70 19.13 -16.02
CA SER A 471 33.46 19.79 -17.32
C SER A 471 32.06 20.38 -17.44
N LEU A 472 31.03 19.64 -17.01
CA LEU A 472 29.64 20.09 -17.04
C LEU A 472 29.39 21.29 -16.10
N LEU A 473 30.05 21.28 -14.90
CA LEU A 473 29.98 22.40 -13.96
C LEU A 473 30.67 23.65 -14.52
N ASP A 474 31.83 23.49 -15.16
CA ASP A 474 32.54 24.60 -15.82
C ASP A 474 31.70 25.19 -16.97
N GLU A 475 31.03 24.34 -17.77
CA GLU A 475 30.16 24.78 -18.89
C GLU A 475 28.97 25.64 -18.44
N ILE A 476 28.45 25.42 -17.23
CA ILE A 476 27.35 26.23 -16.67
C ILE A 476 27.86 27.43 -15.88
N GLY A 477 29.18 27.64 -15.82
CA GLY A 477 29.81 28.76 -15.15
C GLY A 477 29.95 28.63 -13.64
N MET A 478 29.83 27.42 -13.11
CA MET A 478 30.17 27.15 -11.71
C MET A 478 31.66 26.87 -11.60
N VAL A 479 32.41 27.84 -11.14
CA VAL A 479 33.89 27.78 -11.02
C VAL A 479 34.33 28.26 -9.63
N ASP A 480 35.45 27.71 -9.12
CA ASP A 480 36.10 28.20 -7.90
C ASP A 480 36.84 29.51 -8.22
N THR A 481 36.29 30.63 -7.81
CA THR A 481 36.81 31.96 -8.12
C THR A 481 37.66 32.54 -7.01
N ASP A 482 37.52 32.07 -5.76
CA ASP A 482 38.27 32.57 -4.62
C ASP A 482 39.40 31.61 -4.14
N GLY A 483 39.44 30.40 -4.70
CA GLY A 483 40.50 29.41 -4.47
C GLY A 483 40.33 28.61 -3.18
N ASP A 484 39.12 28.56 -2.62
CA ASP A 484 38.82 27.80 -1.40
C ASP A 484 38.57 26.31 -1.64
N GLY A 485 38.53 25.90 -2.90
CA GLY A 485 38.27 24.51 -3.34
C GLY A 485 36.84 24.23 -3.64
N PHE A 486 35.94 25.19 -3.46
CA PHE A 486 34.50 25.05 -3.78
C PHE A 486 34.11 26.05 -4.88
N ARG A 487 33.11 25.62 -5.66
CA ARG A 487 32.60 26.38 -6.80
C ARG A 487 31.52 27.37 -6.35
N GLU A 488 31.54 28.59 -6.90
CA GLU A 488 30.44 29.53 -6.77
C GLU A 488 29.36 29.29 -7.82
N LEU A 489 28.17 29.82 -7.55
CA LEU A 489 27.10 29.97 -8.54
C LEU A 489 27.56 30.91 -9.67
N PRO A 490 26.96 30.84 -10.88
CA PRO A 490 27.31 31.72 -12.00
C PRO A 490 27.16 33.21 -11.70
N ASN A 491 26.40 33.61 -10.70
CA ASN A 491 26.25 34.98 -10.23
C ASN A 491 27.34 35.39 -9.20
N GLY A 492 28.24 34.48 -8.83
CA GLY A 492 29.34 34.69 -7.89
C GLY A 492 29.01 34.43 -6.43
N ASP A 493 27.78 34.01 -6.12
CA ASP A 493 27.39 33.68 -4.75
C ASP A 493 27.91 32.29 -4.36
N LYS A 494 28.31 32.11 -3.10
CA LYS A 494 28.67 30.80 -2.56
C LYS A 494 27.44 29.90 -2.46
N ILE A 495 27.62 28.63 -2.79
CA ILE A 495 26.58 27.59 -2.63
C ILE A 495 27.00 26.53 -1.61
N VAL A 496 26.10 26.24 -0.68
CA VAL A 496 26.16 25.06 0.16
C VAL A 496 24.87 24.30 -0.02
N LEU A 497 24.95 23.03 -0.45
CA LEU A 497 23.80 22.14 -0.53
C LEU A 497 23.47 21.57 0.84
N ASN A 498 22.30 21.92 1.37
CA ASN A 498 21.81 21.37 2.63
C ASN A 498 21.13 20.04 2.38
N LEU A 499 21.77 18.93 2.75
CA LEU A 499 21.28 17.58 2.60
C LEU A 499 20.57 17.17 3.90
N GLN A 500 19.32 17.60 4.05
CA GLN A 500 18.48 17.12 5.16
C GLN A 500 17.86 15.79 4.76
N PHE A 501 17.95 14.78 5.63
CA PHE A 501 17.44 13.45 5.37
C PHE A 501 16.89 12.79 6.63
N SER A 502 16.01 11.80 6.45
CA SER A 502 15.58 10.89 7.51
C SER A 502 16.06 9.48 7.21
N ILE A 503 16.56 8.77 8.20
CA ILE A 503 16.98 7.36 8.08
C ILE A 503 15.82 6.43 7.69
N GLN A 504 14.57 6.85 7.86
CA GLN A 504 13.40 6.15 7.32
C GLN A 504 13.39 6.15 5.79
N GLY A 505 13.92 7.19 5.16
CA GLY A 505 13.98 7.33 3.71
C GLY A 505 15.19 6.65 3.10
N ILE A 506 16.38 6.97 3.59
CA ILE A 506 17.65 6.50 3.04
C ILE A 506 18.65 6.28 4.20
N PRO A 507 19.52 5.23 4.15
CA PRO A 507 20.57 5.03 5.13
C PRO A 507 21.56 6.20 5.18
N GLY A 508 21.98 6.62 6.37
CA GLY A 508 22.94 7.72 6.58
C GLY A 508 24.22 7.63 5.76
N PRO A 509 24.91 6.46 5.72
CA PRO A 509 26.13 6.28 4.90
C PRO A 509 25.97 6.60 3.43
N VAL A 510 24.76 6.41 2.85
CA VAL A 510 24.49 6.78 1.44
C VAL A 510 24.56 8.30 1.27
N VAL A 511 23.94 9.04 2.19
CA VAL A 511 23.91 10.52 2.11
C VAL A 511 25.30 11.10 2.37
N GLU A 512 26.04 10.53 3.31
CA GLU A 512 27.41 10.95 3.65
C GLU A 512 28.35 10.77 2.44
N LEU A 513 28.32 9.59 1.78
CA LEU A 513 29.16 9.33 0.61
C LEU A 513 28.75 10.19 -0.59
N VAL A 514 27.47 10.38 -0.86
CA VAL A 514 27.01 11.29 -1.93
C VAL A 514 27.47 12.73 -1.65
N GLY A 515 27.34 13.21 -0.41
CA GLY A 515 27.85 14.52 0.01
C GLY A 515 29.36 14.69 -0.18
N GLN A 516 30.14 13.64 0.15
CA GLN A 516 31.58 13.61 -0.07
C GLN A 516 31.90 13.68 -1.57
N HIS A 517 31.31 12.83 -2.40
CA HIS A 517 31.53 12.80 -3.86
C HIS A 517 31.20 14.14 -4.54
N TRP A 518 30.15 14.81 -4.07
CA TRP A 518 29.79 16.14 -4.57
C TRP A 518 30.79 17.21 -4.13
N SER A 519 31.30 17.10 -2.91
CA SER A 519 32.36 17.99 -2.41
C SER A 519 33.70 17.81 -3.17
N GLU A 520 34.01 16.58 -3.59
CA GLU A 520 35.20 16.27 -4.40
C GLU A 520 35.21 16.92 -5.81
N VAL A 521 34.03 17.23 -6.36
CA VAL A 521 33.89 18.03 -7.60
C VAL A 521 33.64 19.50 -7.35
N GLY A 522 33.86 19.96 -6.10
CA GLY A 522 33.79 21.36 -5.72
C GLY A 522 32.41 21.88 -5.35
N VAL A 523 31.40 21.01 -5.17
CA VAL A 523 30.05 21.42 -4.72
C VAL A 523 29.93 21.15 -3.21
N GLN A 524 30.03 22.23 -2.43
CA GLN A 524 30.00 22.13 -0.96
C GLN A 524 28.66 21.58 -0.45
N THR A 525 28.72 20.64 0.53
CA THR A 525 27.55 20.04 1.16
C THR A 525 27.55 20.21 2.67
N ALA A 526 26.35 20.29 3.26
CA ALA A 526 26.13 20.23 4.71
C ALA A 526 25.04 19.17 4.97
N ILE A 527 25.34 18.18 5.81
CA ILE A 527 24.47 17.03 6.03
C ILE A 527 23.82 17.17 7.40
N LYS A 528 22.48 16.95 7.45
CA LYS A 528 21.70 16.97 8.69
C LYS A 528 20.67 15.84 8.68
N GLU A 529 20.79 14.93 9.64
CA GLU A 529 19.72 13.98 9.94
C GLU A 529 18.58 14.69 10.70
N VAL A 530 17.33 14.43 10.30
CA VAL A 530 16.13 15.03 10.89
C VAL A 530 15.05 13.96 11.09
N THR A 531 14.04 14.27 11.90
CA THR A 531 12.87 13.40 12.03
C THR A 531 12.06 13.36 10.73
N PRO A 532 11.25 12.30 10.50
CA PRO A 532 10.37 12.25 9.32
C PRO A 532 9.44 13.47 9.22
N ASP A 533 8.92 13.96 10.36
CA ASP A 533 8.00 15.10 10.38
C ASP A 533 8.71 16.41 10.06
N GLU A 534 9.93 16.62 10.59
CA GLU A 534 10.76 17.78 10.23
C GLU A 534 11.11 17.76 8.73
N PHE A 535 11.45 16.58 8.19
CA PHE A 535 11.72 16.42 6.75
C PHE A 535 10.51 16.80 5.91
N ARG A 536 9.32 16.26 6.21
CA ARG A 536 8.07 16.53 5.50
C ARG A 536 7.68 18.00 5.58
N SER A 537 7.81 18.61 6.77
CA SER A 537 7.50 20.02 6.98
C SER A 537 8.42 20.94 6.16
N ALA A 538 9.74 20.70 6.20
CA ALA A 538 10.69 21.46 5.41
C ALA A 538 10.45 21.31 3.89
N GLN A 539 10.09 20.12 3.44
CA GLN A 539 9.79 19.84 2.05
C GLN A 539 8.50 20.55 1.59
N SER A 540 7.39 20.40 2.33
CA SER A 540 6.11 21.04 2.00
C SER A 540 6.17 22.56 2.03
N SER A 541 7.09 23.12 2.83
CA SER A 541 7.38 24.57 2.87
C SER A 541 8.41 25.01 1.83
N ASN A 542 8.76 24.17 0.85
CA ASN A 542 9.74 24.47 -0.21
C ASN A 542 11.17 24.85 0.30
N GLN A 543 11.55 24.36 1.49
CA GLN A 543 12.82 24.75 2.15
C GLN A 543 13.98 23.79 1.89
N LEU A 544 13.74 22.59 1.33
CA LEU A 544 14.80 21.65 1.02
C LEU A 544 15.53 22.04 -0.26
N ASP A 545 16.86 21.97 -0.27
CA ASP A 545 17.66 22.05 -1.51
C ASP A 545 17.55 20.77 -2.34
N VAL A 546 17.48 19.61 -1.65
CA VAL A 546 17.43 18.28 -2.25
C VAL A 546 16.41 17.42 -1.50
N THR A 547 15.45 16.86 -2.21
CA THR A 547 14.59 15.79 -1.70
C THR A 547 15.38 14.48 -1.73
N ILE A 548 15.59 13.88 -0.56
CA ILE A 548 16.37 12.67 -0.37
C ILE A 548 15.42 11.57 0.14
N TRP A 549 15.05 10.63 -0.74
CA TRP A 549 14.14 9.54 -0.38
C TRP A 549 14.32 8.33 -1.31
N ARG A 550 13.82 7.18 -0.89
CA ARG A 550 13.74 6.00 -1.76
C ARG A 550 12.48 6.03 -2.62
N LYS A 551 12.56 5.54 -3.85
CA LYS A 551 11.47 5.53 -4.83
C LYS A 551 11.51 4.27 -5.69
N GLY A 552 10.35 3.87 -6.14
CA GLY A 552 10.14 2.77 -7.07
C GLY A 552 8.71 2.26 -6.97
N GLN A 553 8.04 2.11 -8.11
CA GLN A 553 6.65 1.66 -8.14
C GLN A 553 6.46 0.60 -9.23
N PRO A 554 5.70 -0.47 -8.97
CA PRO A 554 5.24 -1.35 -10.04
C PRO A 554 4.30 -0.60 -10.98
N LEU A 555 4.25 -1.04 -12.23
CA LEU A 555 3.34 -0.48 -13.24
C LEU A 555 1.88 -0.40 -12.75
N ALA A 556 1.44 -1.43 -12.04
CA ALA A 556 0.10 -1.50 -11.48
C ALA A 556 -0.26 -0.30 -10.58
N ILE A 557 0.69 0.16 -9.76
CA ILE A 557 0.49 1.33 -8.89
C ILE A 557 0.44 2.62 -9.69
N VAL A 558 1.34 2.79 -10.65
CA VAL A 558 1.41 4.02 -11.47
C VAL A 558 0.14 4.21 -12.31
N LEU A 559 -0.46 3.11 -12.79
CA LEU A 559 -1.73 3.16 -13.53
C LEU A 559 -2.89 3.70 -12.68
N GLY A 560 -2.88 3.42 -11.37
CA GLY A 560 -3.93 3.86 -10.45
C GLY A 560 -3.68 5.23 -9.83
N ASN A 561 -2.41 5.61 -9.66
CA ASN A 561 -2.03 6.76 -8.85
C ASN A 561 -0.81 7.51 -9.40
N ASN A 562 -1.02 8.74 -9.92
CA ASN A 562 0.05 9.59 -10.44
C ASN A 562 0.81 10.36 -9.35
N GLU A 563 0.21 10.57 -8.17
CA GLU A 563 0.85 11.28 -7.06
C GLU A 563 2.19 10.65 -6.67
N LEU A 564 2.31 9.33 -6.82
CA LEU A 564 3.47 8.57 -6.41
C LEU A 564 4.57 8.55 -7.46
N TRP A 565 4.39 9.19 -8.62
CA TRP A 565 5.29 8.96 -9.75
C TRP A 565 5.95 10.19 -10.34
N VAL A 566 5.20 11.24 -10.68
CA VAL A 566 5.75 12.41 -11.37
C VAL A 566 5.47 13.73 -10.66
N PRO A 567 6.45 14.65 -10.58
CA PRO A 567 6.19 16.01 -10.22
C PRO A 567 5.40 16.68 -11.39
N PRO A 568 4.58 17.69 -11.10
CA PRO A 568 4.36 18.36 -9.81
C PRO A 568 3.17 17.82 -9.02
N TYR A 569 2.56 16.72 -9.42
CA TYR A 569 1.29 16.25 -8.86
C TYR A 569 1.28 15.88 -7.39
N SER A 570 2.36 15.95 -6.71
CA SER A 570 2.51 15.17 -5.53
C SER A 570 2.17 15.87 -4.24
N ASP A 571 1.16 15.38 -3.57
CA ASP A 571 1.06 15.44 -2.12
C ASP A 571 1.99 14.42 -1.43
N TYR A 572 2.50 13.42 -2.18
CA TYR A 572 3.38 12.42 -1.63
C TYR A 572 4.82 12.95 -1.53
N PHE A 573 5.33 13.03 -0.31
CA PHE A 573 6.63 13.64 0.01
C PHE A 573 7.82 13.04 -0.77
N GLY A 574 7.73 11.79 -1.21
CA GLY A 574 8.80 11.13 -1.99
C GLY A 574 9.08 11.76 -3.34
N ILE A 575 8.19 12.53 -3.94
CA ILE A 575 8.35 13.09 -5.29
C ILE A 575 8.24 14.63 -5.37
N ARG A 576 8.14 15.33 -4.25
CA ARG A 576 8.06 16.77 -4.19
C ARG A 576 9.40 17.43 -4.55
N THR A 577 9.62 17.68 -5.83
CA THR A 577 10.82 18.39 -6.32
C THR A 577 10.51 19.72 -6.98
N GLY A 578 9.27 20.03 -7.26
CA GLY A 578 8.79 21.24 -7.91
C GLY A 578 7.56 21.78 -7.20
N MET A 579 7.68 22.13 -5.92
CA MET A 579 6.54 22.56 -5.10
C MET A 579 5.79 23.75 -5.69
N LEU A 580 6.52 24.74 -6.20
CA LEU A 580 5.87 25.91 -6.82
C LEU A 580 5.27 25.58 -8.20
N TRP A 581 5.70 24.51 -8.88
CA TRP A 581 5.01 24.01 -10.08
C TRP A 581 3.67 23.36 -9.70
N ALA A 582 3.64 22.58 -8.59
CA ALA A 582 2.40 22.00 -8.07
C ALA A 582 1.41 23.09 -7.69
N GLU A 583 1.85 24.13 -6.99
CA GLU A 583 1.03 25.29 -6.63
C GLU A 583 0.46 26.01 -7.88
N TRP A 584 1.26 26.15 -8.94
CA TRP A 584 0.79 26.73 -10.19
C TRP A 584 -0.29 25.88 -10.87
N VAL A 585 -0.11 24.56 -10.92
CA VAL A 585 -1.09 23.65 -11.48
C VAL A 585 -2.37 23.61 -10.65
N ASP A 586 -2.27 23.51 -9.32
CA ASP A 586 -3.42 23.45 -8.41
C ASP A 586 -4.24 24.74 -8.36
N SER A 587 -3.60 25.90 -8.65
CA SER A 587 -4.24 27.21 -8.67
C SER A 587 -4.69 27.67 -10.05
N ASP A 588 -4.63 26.83 -11.09
CA ASP A 588 -4.87 27.21 -12.48
C ASP A 588 -4.03 28.46 -12.93
N GLY A 589 -2.79 28.54 -12.43
CA GLY A 589 -1.85 29.59 -12.74
C GLY A 589 -2.00 30.89 -11.92
N ALA A 590 -2.83 30.88 -10.87
CA ALA A 590 -3.03 32.05 -10.02
C ALA A 590 -1.88 32.31 -9.03
N SER A 591 -1.15 31.26 -8.64
CA SER A 591 0.01 31.32 -7.74
C SER A 591 1.06 30.28 -8.14
N GLY A 592 2.24 30.30 -7.48
CA GLY A 592 3.34 29.41 -7.79
C GLY A 592 4.21 29.86 -8.95
N VAL A 593 4.88 28.94 -9.61
CA VAL A 593 5.79 29.15 -10.74
C VAL A 593 5.33 28.30 -11.93
N GLU A 594 5.19 28.92 -13.10
CA GLU A 594 4.80 28.21 -14.32
C GLU A 594 5.82 27.12 -14.66
N PRO A 595 5.37 25.84 -14.81
CA PRO A 595 6.25 24.73 -15.21
C PRO A 595 6.83 24.96 -16.63
N PRO A 596 8.08 24.55 -16.87
CA PRO A 596 8.64 24.58 -18.23
C PRO A 596 7.92 23.56 -19.13
N GLU A 597 8.09 23.71 -20.45
CA GLU A 597 7.34 22.92 -21.44
C GLU A 597 7.51 21.41 -21.28
N TYR A 598 8.72 20.94 -20.96
CA TYR A 598 8.94 19.51 -20.73
C TYR A 598 8.16 18.94 -19.53
N VAL A 599 7.91 19.76 -18.49
CA VAL A 599 7.08 19.39 -17.34
C VAL A 599 5.60 19.41 -17.72
N LYS A 600 5.14 20.38 -18.48
CA LYS A 600 3.77 20.41 -19.01
C LYS A 600 3.49 19.20 -19.89
N GLN A 601 4.47 18.78 -20.70
CA GLN A 601 4.37 17.57 -21.52
C GLN A 601 4.34 16.31 -20.64
N LEU A 602 5.14 16.26 -19.55
CA LEU A 602 5.14 15.15 -18.59
C LEU A 602 3.76 15.00 -17.93
N ILE A 603 3.13 16.13 -17.55
CA ILE A 603 1.77 16.18 -17.00
C ILE A 603 0.75 15.66 -18.03
N ALA A 604 0.83 16.10 -19.27
CA ALA A 604 -0.06 15.66 -20.33
C ALA A 604 0.09 14.15 -20.61
N ASP A 605 1.32 13.66 -20.67
CA ASP A 605 1.62 12.27 -20.94
C ASP A 605 1.17 11.34 -19.80
N ILE A 606 1.32 11.71 -18.51
CA ILE A 606 0.85 10.88 -17.41
C ILE A 606 -0.69 10.80 -17.38
N ASN A 607 -1.38 11.90 -17.63
CA ASN A 607 -2.84 11.91 -17.71
C ASN A 607 -3.35 11.04 -18.88
N ALA A 608 -2.70 11.12 -20.04
CA ALA A 608 -3.00 10.28 -21.18
C ALA A 608 -2.70 8.79 -20.88
N PHE A 609 -1.56 8.50 -20.23
CA PHE A 609 -1.17 7.16 -19.84
C PHE A 609 -2.20 6.50 -18.91
N GLN A 610 -2.67 7.21 -17.90
CA GLN A 610 -3.69 6.73 -16.97
C GLN A 610 -5.09 6.62 -17.59
N SER A 611 -5.33 7.32 -18.70
CA SER A 611 -6.57 7.26 -19.47
C SER A 611 -6.55 6.18 -20.55
N SER A 612 -5.39 5.57 -20.81
CA SER A 612 -5.21 4.54 -21.82
C SER A 612 -5.23 3.15 -21.19
N PRO A 613 -5.92 2.15 -21.80
CA PRO A 613 -5.92 0.78 -21.27
C PRO A 613 -4.50 0.19 -21.27
N ALA A 614 -4.11 -0.40 -20.13
CA ALA A 614 -2.79 -1.01 -19.98
C ALA A 614 -2.55 -2.12 -21.03
N GLY A 615 -1.31 -2.21 -21.52
CA GLY A 615 -0.89 -3.22 -22.49
C GLY A 615 -1.29 -2.92 -23.95
N THR A 616 -1.88 -1.75 -24.21
CA THR A 616 -2.08 -1.27 -25.60
C THR A 616 -0.82 -0.62 -26.14
N ALA A 617 -0.65 -0.59 -27.45
CA ALA A 617 0.49 0.09 -28.09
C ALA A 617 0.54 1.59 -27.78
N GLU A 618 -0.61 2.22 -27.58
CA GLU A 618 -0.72 3.62 -27.17
C GLU A 618 -0.20 3.81 -25.75
N SER A 619 -0.67 3.00 -24.80
CA SER A 619 -0.21 3.02 -23.39
C SER A 619 1.30 2.78 -23.30
N ASP A 620 1.82 1.79 -24.02
CA ASP A 620 3.26 1.50 -24.05
C ASP A 620 4.07 2.69 -24.60
N ALA A 621 3.59 3.34 -25.68
CA ALA A 621 4.25 4.53 -26.25
C ALA A 621 4.23 5.73 -25.29
N LEU A 622 3.13 5.92 -24.57
CA LEU A 622 3.02 6.96 -23.53
C LEU A 622 3.99 6.68 -22.37
N GLY A 623 4.02 5.45 -21.89
CA GLY A 623 4.93 5.02 -20.82
C GLY A 623 6.42 5.22 -21.22
N ALA A 624 6.78 4.88 -22.45
CA ALA A 624 8.13 5.11 -22.98
C ALA A 624 8.51 6.60 -22.99
N ARG A 625 7.60 7.50 -23.44
CA ARG A 625 7.83 8.94 -23.41
C ARG A 625 7.95 9.53 -22.01
N LEU A 626 7.15 9.01 -21.06
CA LEU A 626 7.25 9.41 -19.66
C LEU A 626 8.64 9.13 -19.10
N VAL A 627 9.17 7.92 -19.33
CA VAL A 627 10.54 7.53 -18.91
C VAL A 627 11.58 8.40 -19.61
N GLU A 628 11.49 8.58 -20.92
CA GLU A 628 12.40 9.42 -21.68
C GLU A 628 12.45 10.86 -21.15
N ASN A 629 11.31 11.46 -20.90
CA ASN A 629 11.22 12.83 -20.39
C ASN A 629 11.79 12.94 -18.96
N MET A 630 11.32 12.07 -18.05
CA MET A 630 11.70 12.14 -16.63
C MET A 630 13.19 11.82 -16.41
N VAL A 631 13.68 10.74 -17.03
CA VAL A 631 15.07 10.30 -16.87
C VAL A 631 16.01 11.13 -17.72
N GLY A 632 15.62 11.52 -18.93
CA GLY A 632 16.40 12.42 -19.80
C GLY A 632 16.67 13.77 -19.14
N ASN A 633 15.74 14.26 -18.35
CA ASN A 633 15.92 15.47 -17.56
C ASN A 633 16.52 15.22 -16.16
N LEU A 634 16.79 13.96 -15.76
CA LEU A 634 17.31 13.61 -14.43
C LEU A 634 16.58 14.34 -13.29
N LEU A 635 15.24 14.30 -13.31
CA LEU A 635 14.43 14.90 -12.24
C LEU A 635 14.67 14.18 -10.89
N PHE A 636 15.05 12.91 -10.96
CA PHE A 636 15.49 12.08 -9.84
C PHE A 636 16.80 11.39 -10.23
N ILE A 637 17.82 11.53 -9.41
CA ILE A 637 19.09 10.82 -9.56
C ILE A 637 19.03 9.55 -8.74
N GLY A 638 18.99 8.38 -9.39
CA GLY A 638 19.07 7.09 -8.75
C GLY A 638 20.49 6.77 -8.27
N VAL A 639 20.61 6.06 -7.17
CA VAL A 639 21.91 5.68 -6.60
C VAL A 639 22.08 4.16 -6.62
N VAL A 640 21.53 3.45 -5.63
CA VAL A 640 21.63 1.99 -5.51
C VAL A 640 20.26 1.42 -5.15
N GLN A 641 19.89 0.34 -5.82
CA GLN A 641 18.78 -0.53 -5.44
C GLN A 641 19.35 -1.76 -4.77
N ALA A 642 19.00 -2.00 -3.51
CA ALA A 642 19.51 -3.11 -2.72
C ALA A 642 18.37 -4.00 -2.21
N PRO A 643 18.61 -5.30 -1.91
CA PRO A 643 17.59 -6.16 -1.35
C PRO A 643 17.16 -5.67 0.05
N ALA A 644 15.95 -6.04 0.45
CA ALA A 644 15.45 -5.78 1.78
C ALA A 644 15.27 -7.09 2.56
N PRO A 645 15.60 -7.13 3.86
CA PRO A 645 15.39 -8.30 4.68
C PRO A 645 13.93 -8.44 5.09
N ILE A 646 13.46 -9.68 5.15
CA ILE A 646 12.24 -10.11 5.83
C ILE A 646 12.65 -11.07 6.93
N TYR A 647 12.17 -10.84 8.13
CA TYR A 647 12.30 -11.75 9.26
C TYR A 647 10.98 -12.49 9.47
N HIS A 648 11.05 -13.80 9.67
CA HIS A 648 9.90 -14.57 10.15
C HIS A 648 10.35 -15.74 11.01
N ARG A 649 9.59 -16.05 12.08
CA ARG A 649 9.79 -17.26 12.86
C ARG A 649 9.47 -18.49 12.00
N ASN A 650 10.20 -19.61 12.22
CA ASN A 650 9.93 -20.86 11.52
C ASN A 650 8.59 -21.50 11.93
N ALA A 651 8.04 -21.11 13.08
CA ALA A 651 6.69 -21.44 13.52
C ALA A 651 5.60 -20.78 12.67
N LEU A 652 5.87 -19.67 11.97
CA LEU A 652 4.92 -19.03 11.08
C LEU A 652 4.79 -19.83 9.78
N LYS A 653 3.66 -20.51 9.61
CA LYS A 653 3.36 -21.37 8.46
C LYS A 653 2.54 -20.65 7.41
N ASN A 654 2.49 -21.20 6.20
CA ASN A 654 1.87 -20.62 5.01
C ASN A 654 2.44 -19.24 4.62
N PHE A 655 3.55 -18.81 5.21
CA PHE A 655 4.32 -17.68 4.71
C PHE A 655 5.02 -18.06 3.41
N ARG A 656 5.06 -17.12 2.47
CA ARG A 656 5.78 -17.27 1.20
C ARG A 656 6.34 -15.93 0.78
N SER A 657 7.64 -15.86 0.54
CA SER A 657 8.28 -14.67 -0.03
C SER A 657 7.99 -14.54 -1.52
N PHE A 658 7.80 -13.32 -1.99
CA PHE A 658 7.55 -12.98 -3.40
C PHE A 658 8.66 -12.07 -3.95
N THR A 659 8.82 -12.11 -5.27
CA THR A 659 9.85 -11.32 -5.97
C THR A 659 9.41 -9.88 -6.26
N THR A 660 8.10 -9.61 -6.20
CA THR A 660 7.53 -8.28 -6.46
C THR A 660 6.85 -7.77 -5.20
N HIS A 661 7.12 -6.51 -4.86
CA HIS A 661 6.65 -5.88 -3.66
C HIS A 661 6.42 -4.39 -3.91
N SER A 662 5.50 -3.79 -3.17
CA SER A 662 5.26 -2.35 -3.16
C SER A 662 4.82 -1.89 -1.79
N TYR A 663 5.33 -0.75 -1.33
CA TYR A 663 4.88 -0.13 -0.09
C TYR A 663 3.40 0.26 -0.17
N GLU A 664 2.99 0.87 -1.27
CA GLU A 664 1.63 1.35 -1.52
C GLU A 664 0.64 0.22 -1.77
N TYR A 665 1.15 -0.96 -2.11
CA TYR A 665 0.37 -2.19 -2.20
C TYR A 665 0.65 -3.09 -1.01
N TYR A 666 0.48 -2.62 0.17
CA TYR A 666 0.68 -3.30 1.44
C TYR A 666 1.63 -4.49 1.38
N ARG A 667 2.75 -4.40 2.02
CA ARG A 667 3.92 -5.29 1.93
C ARG A 667 3.59 -6.76 1.98
N ALA A 668 2.71 -7.17 2.89
CA ALA A 668 2.30 -8.55 3.02
C ALA A 668 0.93 -8.86 2.37
N TYR A 669 0.29 -7.91 1.70
CA TYR A 669 -1.01 -8.13 1.07
C TYR A 669 -0.96 -9.17 -0.05
N PRO A 670 0.09 -9.24 -0.90
CA PRO A 670 0.29 -10.37 -1.79
C PRO A 670 0.47 -11.71 -1.07
N TYR A 671 1.01 -11.68 0.14
CA TYR A 671 1.28 -12.88 0.94
C TYR A 671 0.02 -13.51 1.54
N ARG A 672 -1.13 -12.85 1.48
CA ARG A 672 -2.42 -13.30 2.04
C ARG A 672 -2.28 -13.74 3.50
N GLY A 673 -1.87 -12.83 4.36
CA GLY A 673 -1.61 -13.08 5.79
C GLY A 673 -2.77 -13.72 6.56
N MET A 674 -4.03 -13.59 6.08
CA MET A 674 -5.18 -14.25 6.70
C MET A 674 -5.11 -15.79 6.69
N GLN A 675 -4.28 -16.39 5.84
CA GLN A 675 -4.03 -17.84 5.80
C GLN A 675 -2.81 -18.28 6.63
N TRP A 676 -2.06 -17.36 7.23
CA TRP A 676 -0.94 -17.70 8.10
C TRP A 676 -1.46 -18.30 9.40
N PHE A 677 -0.66 -19.20 9.98
CA PHE A 677 -0.92 -19.73 11.30
C PHE A 677 0.39 -20.02 12.03
N LEU A 678 0.31 -20.11 13.34
CA LEU A 678 1.46 -20.43 14.19
C LEU A 678 1.46 -21.90 14.55
N ASP A 679 2.62 -22.56 14.42
CA ASP A 679 2.86 -23.95 14.81
C ASP A 679 3.92 -23.99 15.91
N ASP A 680 3.51 -23.61 17.13
CA ASP A 680 4.38 -23.57 18.30
C ASP A 680 4.55 -24.95 18.99
N GLU A 681 3.94 -26.02 18.44
CA GLU A 681 4.05 -27.39 19.00
C GLU A 681 5.21 -28.21 18.41
N SER A 682 6.07 -27.63 17.56
CA SER A 682 7.18 -28.35 16.91
C SER A 682 8.48 -28.34 17.73
#